data_8ad13317d14003ebd5a39349bf758866
#
_entry.id   8ad13317d14003ebd5a39349bf758866
#
_cell.length_a   1.000
_cell.length_b   1.000
_cell.length_c   1.000
_cell.angle_alpha   90.00
_cell.angle_beta   90.00
_cell.angle_gamma   90.00
#
_symmetry.space_group_name_H-M   'P 1'
#
loop_
_entity.id
_entity.type
_entity.pdbx_description
1 polymer ?
#
loop_
_entity_poly.entity_id
_entity_poly.type
_entity_poly.pdbx_seq_one_letter_code
_entity_poly.pdbx_strand_id
1 'polypeptide(L)'
;MDPSQLTRITGGQPTPLGATSDGLGVNFAVFSAHATRIELCIFDPKGRKELRRFDLPECTDEIWHGYLPDAQPGLLYGYRAHGPYDPQNGHRFNPHKLLLDPYARQLSGPLHWSPALFGYRMNHSRADMSFDRRDSAPAMPKAIVADEVPFNWGNSKAPCTSWNDTTIYEVHVRGASMQREDLRQPLRGTCAALADPHFIEHLQRLGVTAVELLPVYAFLQDHFLTERGLRNYWGYSTLSYFAPEPGYLMQHPNELRLAIRRLHAAGIEVILDVVYNHTCEGNEMGPTLSWRGLDNASYYRLMPGEERYYINDTGCGNTVNMSHPRVLQMVTDSLRYWATSYGVDGFRFDLGVTLGREGNGYDPGSGFFDVILQDPVLSKLKLISEPWDIGPDGYQLGNHPPGFAEWNDKFRDTTRRFWRGDEGMRGDMAARLCGSRDIFDRRHRRPWSTVNYVASHDGFTLADIVSYDGRHNEANGEDGNDGHSENFSHNWGAEGPTDDPQIVETRGRVQRALLGSAMLSDGTPMLLAGDEFGNSQEGNNNAYCQDNPISWLDWTQAQSDAGRALSRYVGRLTALRRAHPSVRSARYGDAGQEILPGIPAISWFDASGAQLDGPAWEAEQERVMGLRRAAQRPEGGADVTLLLMNPTHEAVTFTLPEPAIAWSLELDSDKPAAPAPWDEPTVTVAPHSLVLLAQRAEPGEAP
;
A
#
# COMPACT_ATOMS: atom_id res chain seq x y z
N MET A 1 21.64 11.26 31.83
CA MET A 1 21.17 12.05 33.00
C MET A 1 20.15 11.24 33.79
N ASP A 2 20.09 11.37 35.12
CA ASP A 2 19.01 10.79 35.92
C ASP A 2 17.75 11.65 35.78
N PRO A 3 16.66 11.17 35.16
CA PRO A 3 15.43 11.92 35.02
C PRO A 3 14.78 12.40 36.31
N SER A 4 15.15 11.77 37.46
CA SER A 4 14.67 12.21 38.77
C SER A 4 15.22 13.59 39.22
N GLN A 5 16.28 14.08 38.59
CA GLN A 5 16.89 15.38 38.86
C GLN A 5 16.21 16.54 38.10
N LEU A 6 15.34 16.26 37.14
CA LEU A 6 14.56 17.28 36.48
C LEU A 6 13.56 17.88 37.47
N THR A 7 13.70 19.18 37.77
CA THR A 7 12.96 19.82 38.88
C THR A 7 12.03 20.93 38.48
N ARG A 8 12.18 21.46 37.25
CA ARG A 8 11.37 22.60 36.78
C ARG A 8 11.11 22.52 35.30
N ILE A 9 9.98 23.04 34.88
CA ILE A 9 9.64 23.34 33.48
C ILE A 9 9.53 24.87 33.36
N THR A 10 9.90 25.43 32.24
CA THR A 10 9.81 26.87 31.94
C THR A 10 8.94 27.07 30.72
N GLY A 11 8.63 28.34 30.35
CA GLY A 11 7.99 28.67 29.09
C GLY A 11 8.75 28.07 27.92
N GLY A 12 8.01 27.58 26.94
CA GLY A 12 8.54 26.94 25.74
C GLY A 12 8.10 27.63 24.46
N GLN A 13 8.18 26.91 23.36
CA GLN A 13 7.72 27.38 22.05
C GLN A 13 6.54 26.52 21.57
N PRO A 14 5.50 27.12 20.96
CA PRO A 14 4.37 26.34 20.43
C PRO A 14 4.70 25.50 19.17
N THR A 15 5.86 25.75 18.57
CA THR A 15 6.34 25.05 17.35
C THR A 15 7.82 24.74 17.45
N PRO A 16 8.29 23.63 16.84
CA PRO A 16 7.50 22.57 16.23
C PRO A 16 6.70 21.74 17.24
N LEU A 17 5.64 21.07 16.78
CA LEU A 17 4.87 20.13 17.61
C LEU A 17 5.71 18.88 17.91
N GLY A 18 5.42 18.24 19.06
CA GLY A 18 6.16 17.12 19.59
C GLY A 18 7.27 17.53 20.57
N ALA A 19 8.22 16.60 20.81
CA ALA A 19 9.38 16.83 21.65
C ALA A 19 10.62 17.14 20.81
N THR A 20 11.19 18.33 20.99
CA THR A 20 12.35 18.80 20.21
C THR A 20 13.51 19.15 21.15
N SER A 21 14.65 18.48 20.98
CA SER A 21 15.89 18.77 21.74
C SER A 21 16.72 19.82 21.05
N ASP A 22 17.26 20.76 21.83
CA ASP A 22 18.24 21.77 21.37
C ASP A 22 19.66 21.50 21.93
N GLY A 23 19.84 20.38 22.64
CA GLY A 23 21.08 19.99 23.31
C GLY A 23 21.24 20.57 24.72
N LEU A 24 20.46 21.56 25.10
CA LEU A 24 20.41 22.15 26.46
C LEU A 24 19.17 21.69 27.24
N GLY A 25 18.15 21.26 26.51
CA GLY A 25 16.90 20.77 27.07
C GLY A 25 15.98 20.25 25.96
N VAL A 26 14.70 20.11 26.29
CA VAL A 26 13.67 19.62 25.36
C VAL A 26 12.45 20.53 25.43
N ASN A 27 12.02 21.03 24.28
CA ASN A 27 10.74 21.71 24.11
C ASN A 27 9.65 20.65 23.83
N PHE A 28 8.55 20.73 24.57
CA PHE A 28 7.37 19.90 24.38
C PHE A 28 6.22 20.77 23.93
N ALA A 29 5.56 20.39 22.83
CA ALA A 29 4.42 21.12 22.28
C ALA A 29 3.35 20.13 21.78
N VAL A 30 2.10 20.26 22.24
CA VAL A 30 1.00 19.39 21.90
C VAL A 30 -0.30 20.16 21.70
N PHE A 31 -1.05 19.83 20.65
CA PHE A 31 -2.32 20.47 20.35
C PHE A 31 -3.46 19.91 21.20
N SER A 32 -4.27 20.80 21.77
CA SER A 32 -5.58 20.51 22.35
C SER A 32 -6.37 21.81 22.54
N ALA A 33 -7.48 21.95 21.82
CA ALA A 33 -8.34 23.12 21.88
C ALA A 33 -9.21 23.17 23.15
N HIS A 34 -9.61 22.00 23.67
CA HIS A 34 -10.61 21.90 24.75
C HIS A 34 -10.01 21.45 26.08
N ALA A 35 -8.70 21.17 26.17
CA ALA A 35 -8.05 20.89 27.44
C ALA A 35 -8.06 22.14 28.34
N THR A 36 -8.20 21.92 29.62
CA THR A 36 -8.06 22.98 30.64
C THR A 36 -6.68 22.99 31.29
N ARG A 37 -5.93 21.88 31.14
CA ARG A 37 -4.57 21.68 31.62
C ARG A 37 -3.99 20.43 30.97
N ILE A 38 -2.71 20.45 30.62
CA ILE A 38 -1.95 19.29 30.18
C ILE A 38 -0.72 19.10 31.06
N GLU A 39 -0.54 17.88 31.55
CA GLU A 39 0.61 17.48 32.34
C GLU A 39 1.59 16.67 31.48
N LEU A 40 2.86 17.03 31.50
CA LEU A 40 3.97 16.25 30.96
C LEU A 40 4.44 15.26 32.07
N CYS A 41 4.37 13.98 31.78
CA CYS A 41 4.79 12.90 32.67
C CYS A 41 6.13 12.34 32.23
N ILE A 42 7.11 12.25 33.13
CA ILE A 42 8.45 11.75 32.88
C ILE A 42 8.64 10.41 33.59
N PHE A 43 9.21 9.44 32.90
CA PHE A 43 9.36 8.07 33.36
C PHE A 43 10.83 7.69 33.61
N ASP A 44 11.01 6.66 34.39
CA ASP A 44 12.32 6.01 34.55
C ASP A 44 12.76 5.35 33.22
N PRO A 45 14.06 5.07 33.02
CA PRO A 45 14.58 4.51 31.78
C PRO A 45 13.96 3.17 31.32
N LYS A 46 13.24 2.50 32.24
CA LYS A 46 12.50 1.26 31.92
C LYS A 46 11.02 1.50 31.61
N GLY A 47 10.55 2.74 31.70
CA GLY A 47 9.15 3.12 31.47
C GLY A 47 8.16 2.59 32.53
N ARG A 48 8.64 2.12 33.67
CA ARG A 48 7.83 1.45 34.71
C ARG A 48 7.32 2.38 35.80
N LYS A 49 8.09 3.42 36.12
CA LYS A 49 7.78 4.36 37.18
C LYS A 49 7.71 5.78 36.68
N GLU A 50 6.58 6.46 36.92
CA GLU A 50 6.47 7.90 36.73
C GLU A 50 7.31 8.60 37.80
N LEU A 51 8.33 9.36 37.40
CA LEU A 51 9.28 10.03 38.25
C LEU A 51 8.90 11.46 38.58
N ARG A 52 8.37 12.16 37.57
CA ARG A 52 8.01 13.58 37.61
C ARG A 52 6.79 13.85 36.80
N ARG A 53 6.07 14.89 37.17
CA ARG A 53 4.94 15.43 36.46
C ARG A 53 5.01 16.96 36.49
N PHE A 54 4.85 17.59 35.34
CA PHE A 54 4.89 19.03 35.18
C PHE A 54 3.65 19.49 34.43
N ASP A 55 2.99 20.54 34.91
CA ASP A 55 2.00 21.24 34.10
C ASP A 55 2.74 21.96 32.95
N LEU A 56 2.26 21.82 31.70
CA LEU A 56 2.74 22.67 30.62
C LEU A 56 2.33 24.10 30.92
N PRO A 57 3.30 25.04 31.06
CA PRO A 57 3.02 26.35 31.68
C PRO A 57 2.31 27.32 30.74
N GLU A 58 2.34 27.08 29.42
CA GLU A 58 1.84 28.00 28.41
C GLU A 58 0.92 27.28 27.42
N CYS A 59 -0.05 28.04 26.89
CA CYS A 59 -0.91 27.64 25.79
C CYS A 59 -1.01 28.81 24.80
N THR A 60 -0.56 28.58 23.56
CA THR A 60 -0.59 29.57 22.48
C THR A 60 -1.30 28.97 21.27
N ASP A 61 -2.38 29.63 20.81
CA ASP A 61 -3.17 29.17 19.67
C ASP A 61 -3.55 27.67 19.76
N GLU A 62 -4.06 27.25 20.96
CA GLU A 62 -4.50 25.90 21.29
C GLU A 62 -3.35 24.87 21.38
N ILE A 63 -2.10 25.31 21.35
CA ILE A 63 -0.93 24.45 21.54
C ILE A 63 -0.40 24.65 22.95
N TRP A 64 -0.42 23.59 23.74
CA TRP A 64 0.16 23.54 25.08
C TRP A 64 1.65 23.27 24.97
N HIS A 65 2.48 24.09 25.61
CA HIS A 65 3.94 23.97 25.50
C HIS A 65 4.70 24.32 26.76
N GLY A 66 5.91 23.78 26.83
CA GLY A 66 6.85 24.04 27.92
C GLY A 66 8.23 23.49 27.56
N TYR A 67 9.26 24.17 28.12
CA TYR A 67 10.65 23.76 27.96
C TYR A 67 11.18 23.12 29.23
N LEU A 68 11.74 21.93 29.11
CA LEU A 68 12.34 21.17 30.23
C LEU A 68 13.87 21.26 30.12
N PRO A 69 14.52 22.18 30.89
CA PRO A 69 15.96 22.31 30.88
C PRO A 69 16.64 21.00 31.28
N ASP A 70 17.85 20.78 30.76
CA ASP A 70 18.69 19.61 31.05
C ASP A 70 18.13 18.26 30.60
N ALA A 71 16.91 18.20 30.06
CA ALA A 71 16.37 16.99 29.45
C ALA A 71 17.18 16.62 28.19
N GLN A 72 17.32 15.31 27.93
CA GLN A 72 18.16 14.81 26.85
C GLN A 72 17.39 13.79 26.00
N PRO A 73 17.81 13.52 24.75
CA PRO A 73 17.34 12.41 23.97
C PRO A 73 17.41 11.07 24.75
N GLY A 74 16.42 10.20 24.49
CA GLY A 74 16.23 8.95 25.24
C GLY A 74 15.32 9.08 26.46
N LEU A 75 14.90 10.32 26.83
CA LEU A 75 13.93 10.54 27.91
C LEU A 75 12.57 9.94 27.54
N LEU A 76 11.98 9.17 28.46
CA LEU A 76 10.65 8.58 28.30
C LEU A 76 9.57 9.52 28.86
N TYR A 77 8.55 9.78 28.06
CA TYR A 77 7.48 10.71 28.44
C TYR A 77 6.11 10.31 27.89
N GLY A 78 5.09 11.02 28.35
CA GLY A 78 3.72 11.01 27.85
C GLY A 78 2.95 12.15 28.46
N TYR A 79 1.69 12.31 28.06
CA TYR A 79 0.84 13.38 28.53
C TYR A 79 -0.34 12.86 29.36
N ARG A 80 -0.89 13.74 30.22
CA ARG A 80 -2.22 13.58 30.80
C ARG A 80 -2.98 14.86 30.57
N ALA A 81 -4.17 14.77 30.00
CA ALA A 81 -4.99 15.92 29.67
C ALA A 81 -6.20 16.01 30.62
N HIS A 82 -6.42 17.21 31.10
CA HIS A 82 -7.58 17.59 31.92
C HIS A 82 -8.56 18.39 31.07
N GLY A 83 -9.85 18.17 31.25
CA GLY A 83 -10.92 18.81 30.53
C GLY A 83 -12.26 18.15 30.84
N PRO A 84 -13.31 18.46 30.13
CA PRO A 84 -14.64 17.85 30.35
C PRO A 84 -14.61 16.37 29.98
N TYR A 85 -15.17 15.52 30.84
CA TYR A 85 -15.58 14.17 30.48
C TYR A 85 -17.08 14.20 30.23
N ASP A 86 -17.44 14.54 29.02
CA ASP A 86 -18.82 14.71 28.58
C ASP A 86 -19.00 14.04 27.19
N PRO A 87 -19.07 12.69 27.15
CA PRO A 87 -19.17 11.96 25.89
C PRO A 87 -20.36 12.34 25.03
N GLN A 88 -21.48 12.84 25.63
CA GLN A 88 -22.65 13.28 24.87
C GLN A 88 -22.33 14.47 23.95
N ASN A 89 -21.38 15.31 24.34
CA ASN A 89 -20.89 16.46 23.58
C ASN A 89 -19.50 16.21 22.99
N GLY A 90 -19.10 14.94 22.83
CA GLY A 90 -17.86 14.55 22.17
C GLY A 90 -16.58 14.71 22.98
N HIS A 91 -16.65 15.09 24.27
CA HIS A 91 -15.46 15.32 25.11
C HIS A 91 -15.13 14.12 25.99
N ARG A 92 -13.89 13.63 25.93
CA ARG A 92 -13.47 12.39 26.59
C ARG A 92 -12.17 12.54 27.38
N PHE A 93 -11.91 13.72 27.96
CA PHE A 93 -10.72 13.96 28.78
C PHE A 93 -10.73 13.10 30.04
N ASN A 94 -9.62 12.45 30.33
CA ASN A 94 -9.46 11.66 31.55
C ASN A 94 -8.00 11.71 32.03
N PRO A 95 -7.66 12.48 33.08
CA PRO A 95 -6.27 12.65 33.53
C PRO A 95 -5.66 11.37 34.15
N HIS A 96 -6.45 10.33 34.35
CA HIS A 96 -5.93 9.02 34.77
C HIS A 96 -5.37 8.20 33.60
N LYS A 97 -5.54 8.66 32.34
CA LYS A 97 -5.01 7.99 31.16
C LYS A 97 -3.71 8.66 30.72
N LEU A 98 -2.65 7.85 30.63
CA LEU A 98 -1.42 8.31 29.99
C LEU A 98 -1.65 8.30 28.48
N LEU A 99 -1.30 9.38 27.82
CA LEU A 99 -1.51 9.59 26.40
C LEU A 99 -0.15 9.65 25.69
N LEU A 100 -0.06 8.99 24.54
CA LEU A 100 1.07 9.15 23.64
C LEU A 100 1.02 10.53 22.99
N ASP A 101 2.19 11.08 22.74
CA ASP A 101 2.33 12.26 21.91
C ASP A 101 2.01 11.89 20.44
N PRO A 102 1.06 12.55 19.78
CA PRO A 102 0.76 12.31 18.35
C PRO A 102 1.97 12.48 17.44
N TYR A 103 2.98 13.26 17.85
CA TYR A 103 4.24 13.49 17.14
C TYR A 103 5.40 12.62 17.64
N ALA A 104 5.14 11.60 18.46
CA ALA A 104 6.18 10.70 18.94
C ALA A 104 6.90 10.00 17.77
N ARG A 105 8.22 10.19 17.67
CA ARG A 105 9.05 9.61 16.60
C ARG A 105 9.63 8.24 16.98
N GLN A 106 9.50 7.85 18.23
CA GLN A 106 9.96 6.57 18.74
C GLN A 106 9.14 6.19 19.99
N LEU A 107 8.83 4.90 20.12
CA LEU A 107 8.07 4.33 21.25
C LEU A 107 8.90 3.31 22.03
N SER A 108 8.63 3.19 23.33
CA SER A 108 9.29 2.26 24.25
C SER A 108 8.42 1.02 24.50
N GLY A 109 8.66 -0.03 23.76
CA GLY A 109 7.99 -1.31 24.01
C GLY A 109 6.52 -1.37 23.54
N PRO A 110 5.86 -2.50 23.74
CA PRO A 110 4.48 -2.74 23.31
C PRO A 110 3.45 -2.16 24.29
N LEU A 111 2.23 -1.97 23.81
CA LEU A 111 1.05 -1.79 24.65
C LEU A 111 0.65 -3.13 25.30
N HIS A 112 0.25 -3.09 26.56
CA HIS A 112 -0.29 -4.25 27.28
C HIS A 112 -1.79 -4.05 27.55
N TRP A 113 -2.64 -4.91 26.98
CA TRP A 113 -4.07 -4.79 27.18
C TRP A 113 -4.48 -4.84 28.65
N SER A 114 -5.25 -3.87 29.07
CA SER A 114 -5.76 -3.72 30.42
C SER A 114 -7.05 -2.89 30.40
N PRO A 115 -8.02 -3.22 31.27
CA PRO A 115 -9.20 -2.36 31.44
C PRO A 115 -8.86 -0.93 31.85
N ALA A 116 -7.66 -0.64 32.32
CA ALA A 116 -7.21 0.71 32.65
C ALA A 116 -6.97 1.60 31.42
N LEU A 117 -6.84 1.03 30.22
CA LEU A 117 -6.67 1.78 28.98
C LEU A 117 -7.94 2.54 28.54
N PHE A 118 -9.10 2.13 29.03
CA PHE A 118 -10.38 2.72 28.68
C PHE A 118 -10.69 3.93 29.58
N GLY A 119 -11.17 5.02 29.00
CA GLY A 119 -11.58 6.23 29.74
C GLY A 119 -12.80 5.99 30.64
N TYR A 120 -13.52 4.91 30.40
CA TYR A 120 -14.75 4.51 31.09
C TYR A 120 -14.55 3.14 31.79
N ARG A 121 -15.50 2.78 32.66
CA ARG A 121 -15.49 1.46 33.31
C ARG A 121 -16.07 0.40 32.38
N MET A 122 -15.28 -0.52 31.93
CA MET A 122 -15.72 -1.67 31.15
C MET A 122 -16.85 -2.43 31.89
N ASN A 123 -17.83 -2.90 31.12
CA ASN A 123 -19.00 -3.63 31.62
C ASN A 123 -19.89 -2.85 32.62
N HIS A 124 -19.76 -1.52 32.69
CA HIS A 124 -20.65 -0.69 33.49
C HIS A 124 -21.97 -0.43 32.75
N SER A 125 -23.10 -0.36 33.48
CA SER A 125 -24.43 -0.14 32.88
C SER A 125 -24.58 1.18 32.08
N ARG A 126 -23.75 2.17 32.38
CA ARG A 126 -23.69 3.46 31.65
C ARG A 126 -22.63 3.45 30.52
N ALA A 127 -22.05 2.30 30.22
CA ALA A 127 -21.03 2.12 29.18
C ALA A 127 -19.96 3.26 29.20
N ASP A 128 -19.67 3.85 28.04
CA ASP A 128 -18.70 4.94 27.87
C ASP A 128 -19.08 6.26 28.58
N MET A 129 -20.32 6.38 29.06
CA MET A 129 -20.77 7.48 29.94
C MET A 129 -20.29 7.36 31.37
N SER A 130 -19.66 6.24 31.76
CA SER A 130 -19.03 6.06 33.04
C SER A 130 -17.59 6.61 33.03
N PHE A 131 -17.01 6.89 34.20
CA PHE A 131 -15.65 7.41 34.30
C PHE A 131 -14.75 6.43 35.02
N ASP A 132 -13.63 6.04 34.41
CA ASP A 132 -12.64 5.15 35.00
C ASP A 132 -11.47 5.94 35.61
N ARG A 133 -11.08 5.59 36.85
CA ARG A 133 -10.02 6.28 37.59
C ARG A 133 -8.72 5.48 37.71
N ARG A 134 -8.64 4.31 37.07
CA ARG A 134 -7.40 3.52 37.06
C ARG A 134 -6.32 4.19 36.23
N ASP A 135 -5.08 4.15 36.73
CA ASP A 135 -3.94 4.67 35.96
C ASP A 135 -3.59 3.70 34.81
N SER A 136 -3.54 4.21 33.61
CA SER A 136 -3.18 3.43 32.42
C SER A 136 -1.66 3.37 32.17
N ALA A 137 -0.85 4.19 32.84
CA ALA A 137 0.58 4.29 32.58
C ALA A 137 1.35 2.96 32.59
N PRO A 138 1.05 1.99 33.51
CA PRO A 138 1.72 0.70 33.49
C PRO A 138 1.47 -0.15 32.25
N ALA A 139 0.36 0.10 31.54
CA ALA A 139 -0.07 -0.66 30.37
C ALA A 139 0.34 0.02 29.04
N MET A 140 0.72 1.29 29.09
CA MET A 140 1.05 2.11 27.92
C MET A 140 2.53 2.06 27.54
N PRO A 141 2.89 1.99 26.26
CA PRO A 141 4.22 2.39 25.81
C PRO A 141 4.45 3.88 26.16
N LYS A 142 5.70 4.32 26.15
CA LYS A 142 6.05 5.73 26.37
C LYS A 142 6.64 6.30 25.08
N ALA A 143 6.35 7.55 24.80
CA ALA A 143 7.10 8.28 23.80
C ALA A 143 8.56 8.46 24.25
N ILE A 144 9.49 8.42 23.32
CA ILE A 144 10.92 8.65 23.55
C ILE A 144 11.30 9.95 22.87
N VAL A 145 11.98 10.85 23.61
CA VAL A 145 12.60 12.01 22.98
C VAL A 145 13.66 11.50 22.00
N ALA A 146 13.40 11.69 20.71
CA ALA A 146 14.28 11.19 19.66
C ALA A 146 15.62 11.94 19.66
N ASP A 147 16.70 11.21 19.33
CA ASP A 147 17.98 11.80 19.01
C ASP A 147 17.94 12.27 17.55
N GLU A 148 18.12 13.55 17.31
CA GLU A 148 18.05 14.17 15.97
C GLU A 148 19.40 14.13 15.23
N VAL A 149 20.32 13.21 15.61
CA VAL A 149 21.55 13.04 14.85
C VAL A 149 21.23 12.72 13.38
N PRO A 150 21.69 13.53 12.44
CA PRO A 150 21.41 13.32 11.02
C PRO A 150 21.90 11.95 10.56
N PHE A 151 21.03 11.20 9.87
CA PHE A 151 21.44 9.95 9.24
C PHE A 151 22.41 10.21 8.10
N ASN A 152 23.51 9.47 8.04
CA ASN A 152 24.49 9.58 6.96
C ASN A 152 24.00 8.86 5.69
N TRP A 153 23.44 9.61 4.76
CA TRP A 153 23.01 9.10 3.46
C TRP A 153 24.19 8.79 2.51
N GLY A 154 25.41 9.26 2.81
CA GLY A 154 26.55 9.12 1.91
C GLY A 154 26.30 9.77 0.56
N ASN A 155 26.54 9.04 -0.52
CA ASN A 155 26.28 9.47 -1.91
C ASN A 155 24.93 8.95 -2.45
N SER A 156 24.10 8.36 -1.60
CA SER A 156 22.79 7.84 -2.01
C SER A 156 21.88 8.98 -2.47
N LYS A 157 21.19 8.76 -3.59
CA LYS A 157 20.17 9.66 -4.14
C LYS A 157 18.93 8.85 -4.44
N ALA A 158 17.77 9.47 -4.31
CA ALA A 158 16.53 8.90 -4.78
C ALA A 158 16.62 8.56 -6.26
N PRO A 159 16.14 7.39 -6.72
CA PRO A 159 16.22 6.98 -8.12
C PRO A 159 15.43 7.90 -9.06
N CYS A 160 14.31 8.45 -8.60
CA CYS A 160 13.41 9.31 -9.39
C CYS A 160 12.96 8.65 -10.69
N THR A 161 12.61 7.37 -10.64
CA THR A 161 12.14 6.59 -11.78
C THR A 161 10.86 7.21 -12.36
N SER A 162 10.79 7.35 -13.68
CA SER A 162 9.57 7.86 -14.31
C SER A 162 8.40 6.91 -14.08
N TRP A 163 7.17 7.43 -14.02
CA TRP A 163 5.98 6.59 -13.83
C TRP A 163 5.84 5.49 -14.89
N ASN A 164 6.19 5.78 -16.15
CA ASN A 164 6.10 4.80 -17.24
C ASN A 164 7.09 3.64 -17.09
N ASP A 165 8.20 3.88 -16.39
CA ASP A 165 9.24 2.89 -16.12
C ASP A 165 9.07 2.25 -14.74
N THR A 166 8.04 2.65 -13.98
CA THR A 166 7.78 2.12 -12.65
C THR A 166 7.14 0.74 -12.73
N THR A 167 7.67 -0.19 -11.95
CA THR A 167 7.10 -1.49 -11.62
C THR A 167 7.14 -1.62 -10.11
N ILE A 168 5.96 -1.70 -9.49
CA ILE A 168 5.78 -1.73 -8.04
C ILE A 168 5.80 -3.19 -7.55
N TYR A 169 6.42 -3.42 -6.41
CA TYR A 169 6.41 -4.69 -5.69
C TYR A 169 5.88 -4.43 -4.28
N GLU A 170 4.63 -4.84 -4.05
CA GLU A 170 3.95 -4.72 -2.76
C GLU A 170 4.46 -5.80 -1.81
N VAL A 171 4.96 -5.42 -0.62
CA VAL A 171 5.58 -6.36 0.30
C VAL A 171 5.40 -5.98 1.76
N HIS A 172 5.17 -6.98 2.60
CA HIS A 172 5.13 -6.83 4.05
C HIS A 172 6.54 -6.98 4.65
N VAL A 173 6.98 -6.01 5.47
CA VAL A 173 8.32 -5.99 6.07
C VAL A 173 8.65 -7.32 6.78
N ARG A 174 7.72 -7.78 7.63
CA ARG A 174 7.93 -8.99 8.41
C ARG A 174 7.81 -10.26 7.55
N GLY A 175 6.77 -10.36 6.75
CA GLY A 175 6.51 -11.52 5.90
C GLY A 175 7.61 -11.78 4.87
N ALA A 176 8.25 -10.73 4.39
CA ALA A 176 9.32 -10.83 3.39
C ALA A 176 10.47 -11.74 3.80
N SER A 177 10.74 -11.92 5.10
CA SER A 177 11.97 -12.58 5.52
C SER A 177 11.83 -13.57 6.67
N MET A 178 10.64 -13.77 7.22
CA MET A 178 10.46 -14.67 8.38
C MET A 178 10.89 -16.11 8.08
N GLN A 179 10.66 -16.60 6.86
CA GLN A 179 11.06 -17.93 6.42
C GLN A 179 12.40 -17.98 5.66
N ARG A 180 13.20 -16.90 5.68
CA ARG A 180 14.55 -16.83 5.10
C ARG A 180 15.57 -17.54 6.01
N GLU A 181 15.81 -18.82 5.79
CA GLU A 181 16.75 -19.63 6.59
C GLU A 181 18.22 -19.21 6.44
N ASP A 182 18.58 -18.60 5.32
CA ASP A 182 19.91 -18.03 5.06
C ASP A 182 20.20 -16.76 5.88
N LEU A 183 19.18 -16.10 6.44
CA LEU A 183 19.35 -14.97 7.35
C LEU A 183 19.48 -15.45 8.80
N ARG A 184 20.35 -14.75 9.56
CA ARG A 184 20.40 -14.93 11.02
C ARG A 184 19.03 -14.58 11.63
N GLN A 185 18.56 -15.40 12.59
CA GLN A 185 17.23 -15.28 13.20
C GLN A 185 16.88 -13.85 13.66
N PRO A 186 17.76 -13.06 14.32
CA PRO A 186 17.40 -11.71 14.74
C PRO A 186 17.12 -10.71 13.58
N LEU A 187 17.58 -11.02 12.37
CA LEU A 187 17.31 -10.17 11.18
C LEU A 187 15.96 -10.47 10.56
N ARG A 188 15.43 -11.69 10.73
CA ARG A 188 14.20 -12.12 10.11
C ARG A 188 13.03 -11.29 10.62
N GLY A 189 12.18 -10.85 9.69
CA GLY A 189 11.00 -10.04 9.99
C GLY A 189 11.30 -8.59 10.35
N THR A 190 12.49 -8.07 10.06
CA THR A 190 12.88 -6.69 10.37
C THR A 190 13.21 -5.87 9.13
N CYS A 191 13.21 -4.54 9.27
CA CYS A 191 13.65 -3.62 8.21
C CYS A 191 15.07 -3.89 7.75
N ALA A 192 15.95 -4.40 8.62
CA ALA A 192 17.32 -4.76 8.27
C ALA A 192 17.39 -5.88 7.22
N ALA A 193 16.40 -6.78 7.18
CA ALA A 193 16.32 -7.84 6.19
C ALA A 193 16.00 -7.33 4.78
N LEU A 194 15.28 -6.20 4.65
CA LEU A 194 15.05 -5.55 3.36
C LEU A 194 16.34 -5.01 2.74
N ALA A 195 17.35 -4.75 3.56
CA ALA A 195 18.69 -4.33 3.13
C ALA A 195 19.61 -5.50 2.73
N ASP A 196 19.12 -6.75 2.80
CA ASP A 196 19.91 -7.93 2.45
C ASP A 196 20.23 -7.97 0.95
N PRO A 197 21.49 -8.24 0.56
CA PRO A 197 21.87 -8.26 -0.84
C PRO A 197 21.08 -9.24 -1.70
N HIS A 198 20.74 -10.43 -1.19
CA HIS A 198 20.02 -11.44 -1.97
C HIS A 198 18.57 -11.01 -2.21
N PHE A 199 17.94 -10.31 -1.24
CA PHE A 199 16.61 -9.74 -1.46
C PHE A 199 16.65 -8.64 -2.53
N ILE A 200 17.64 -7.74 -2.46
CA ILE A 200 17.80 -6.67 -3.45
C ILE A 200 18.09 -7.25 -4.84
N GLU A 201 18.98 -8.24 -4.95
CA GLU A 201 19.26 -8.93 -6.22
C GLU A 201 18.03 -9.65 -6.78
N HIS A 202 17.18 -10.20 -5.92
CA HIS A 202 15.88 -10.78 -6.33
C HIS A 202 15.01 -9.73 -6.99
N LEU A 203 14.79 -8.57 -6.35
CA LEU A 203 14.04 -7.46 -6.91
C LEU A 203 14.61 -6.95 -8.24
N GLN A 204 15.94 -6.85 -8.34
CA GLN A 204 16.61 -6.42 -9.56
C GLN A 204 16.40 -7.43 -10.71
N ARG A 205 16.46 -8.75 -10.43
CA ARG A 205 16.21 -9.80 -11.43
C ARG A 205 14.76 -9.77 -11.93
N LEU A 206 13.80 -9.42 -11.06
CA LEU A 206 12.42 -9.20 -11.46
C LEU A 206 12.22 -7.91 -12.25
N GLY A 207 13.17 -6.98 -12.20
CA GLY A 207 13.06 -5.66 -12.82
C GLY A 207 12.18 -4.70 -12.06
N VAL A 208 11.97 -4.92 -10.75
CA VAL A 208 11.27 -4.03 -9.84
C VAL A 208 12.01 -2.69 -9.73
N THR A 209 11.28 -1.59 -9.74
CA THR A 209 11.82 -0.24 -9.60
C THR A 209 11.31 0.50 -8.37
N ALA A 210 10.27 -0.01 -7.74
CA ALA A 210 9.74 0.53 -6.48
C ALA A 210 9.22 -0.61 -5.59
N VAL A 211 9.52 -0.58 -4.31
CA VAL A 211 8.85 -1.41 -3.31
C VAL A 211 7.78 -0.59 -2.61
N GLU A 212 6.58 -1.14 -2.48
CA GLU A 212 5.49 -0.60 -1.68
C GLU A 212 5.41 -1.41 -0.40
N LEU A 213 5.77 -0.80 0.73
CA LEU A 213 5.78 -1.45 2.03
C LEU A 213 4.41 -1.31 2.70
N LEU A 214 3.79 -2.42 3.09
CA LEU A 214 2.64 -2.39 3.99
C LEU A 214 2.98 -1.56 5.24
N PRO A 215 2.00 -1.11 6.04
CA PRO A 215 2.21 -0.12 7.09
C PRO A 215 3.43 -0.40 7.96
N VAL A 216 4.35 0.57 7.99
CA VAL A 216 5.57 0.52 8.81
C VAL A 216 5.46 1.32 10.10
N TYR A 217 4.35 2.02 10.30
CA TYR A 217 4.05 2.80 11.50
C TYR A 217 3.80 1.88 12.69
N ALA A 218 4.05 2.38 13.89
CA ALA A 218 3.65 1.68 15.10
C ALA A 218 2.14 1.47 15.13
N PHE A 219 1.72 0.23 15.29
CA PHE A 219 0.32 -0.17 15.26
C PHE A 219 -0.08 -1.00 16.48
N LEU A 220 -1.36 -1.09 16.73
CA LEU A 220 -1.92 -1.80 17.86
C LEU A 220 -2.15 -3.27 17.51
N GLN A 221 -1.84 -4.16 18.44
CA GLN A 221 -2.35 -5.53 18.41
C GLN A 221 -3.78 -5.51 18.99
N ASP A 222 -4.78 -5.72 18.16
CA ASP A 222 -6.18 -5.59 18.53
C ASP A 222 -6.55 -6.56 19.68
N HIS A 223 -7.36 -6.10 20.63
CA HIS A 223 -7.68 -6.88 21.83
C HIS A 223 -8.37 -8.20 21.50
N PHE A 224 -9.33 -8.18 20.58
CA PHE A 224 -10.07 -9.38 20.17
C PHE A 224 -9.18 -10.42 19.47
N LEU A 225 -8.12 -9.98 18.77
CA LEU A 225 -7.13 -10.87 18.18
C LEU A 225 -6.24 -11.51 19.25
N THR A 226 -5.77 -10.70 20.19
CA THR A 226 -4.91 -11.21 21.27
C THR A 226 -5.64 -12.21 22.17
N GLU A 227 -6.94 -12.03 22.43
CA GLU A 227 -7.78 -13.00 23.16
C GLU A 227 -7.92 -14.33 22.41
N ARG A 228 -7.86 -14.32 21.09
CA ARG A 228 -7.89 -15.51 20.22
C ARG A 228 -6.50 -16.12 19.98
N GLY A 229 -5.43 -15.52 20.51
CA GLY A 229 -4.06 -15.94 20.25
C GLY A 229 -3.55 -15.54 18.86
N LEU A 230 -4.26 -14.66 18.15
CA LEU A 230 -3.93 -14.08 16.87
C LEU A 230 -3.20 -12.73 17.03
N ARG A 231 -2.65 -12.21 15.95
CA ARG A 231 -1.94 -10.93 15.91
C ARG A 231 -2.32 -10.15 14.69
N ASN A 232 -2.50 -8.84 14.84
CA ASN A 232 -2.58 -7.93 13.70
C ASN A 232 -1.25 -8.04 12.92
N TYR A 233 -1.32 -8.56 11.70
CA TYR A 233 -0.16 -8.75 10.85
C TYR A 233 0.02 -7.60 9.86
N TRP A 234 -1.06 -7.14 9.22
CA TRP A 234 -0.94 -6.10 8.20
C TRP A 234 -0.53 -4.73 8.75
N GLY A 235 -0.97 -4.38 9.96
CA GLY A 235 -0.54 -3.14 10.61
C GLY A 235 -1.47 -1.94 10.41
N TYR A 236 -2.70 -2.10 9.91
CA TYR A 236 -3.62 -0.99 9.65
C TYR A 236 -4.29 -0.40 10.92
N SER A 237 -3.99 -0.88 12.12
CA SER A 237 -4.50 -0.32 13.38
C SER A 237 -3.50 0.67 13.98
N THR A 238 -3.33 1.84 13.36
CA THR A 238 -2.23 2.79 13.63
C THR A 238 -2.28 3.40 15.02
N LEU A 239 -1.16 3.30 15.74
CA LEU A 239 -0.93 3.86 17.09
C LEU A 239 -0.13 5.16 17.06
N SER A 240 0.74 5.36 16.08
CA SER A 240 1.54 6.58 15.91
C SER A 240 1.86 6.81 14.43
N TYR A 241 1.71 8.06 13.95
CA TYR A 241 1.99 8.43 12.57
C TYR A 241 3.47 8.72 12.28
N PHE A 242 4.31 8.89 13.32
CA PHE A 242 5.71 9.28 13.16
C PHE A 242 6.70 8.18 13.59
N ALA A 243 6.29 7.29 14.49
CA ALA A 243 7.16 6.23 14.97
C ALA A 243 7.08 4.98 14.08
N PRO A 244 8.20 4.40 13.64
CA PRO A 244 8.18 3.07 13.02
C PRO A 244 7.77 2.01 14.04
N GLU A 245 7.19 0.90 13.55
CA GLU A 245 6.80 -0.25 14.37
C GLU A 245 8.04 -0.85 15.08
N PRO A 246 8.06 -0.87 16.42
CA PRO A 246 9.22 -1.42 17.16
C PRO A 246 9.50 -2.89 16.82
N GLY A 247 8.47 -3.67 16.48
CA GLY A 247 8.59 -5.08 16.09
C GLY A 247 9.32 -5.31 14.77
N TYR A 248 9.48 -4.26 13.95
CA TYR A 248 10.24 -4.31 12.70
C TYR A 248 11.68 -3.83 12.83
N LEU A 249 12.10 -3.47 14.03
CA LEU A 249 13.43 -2.97 14.34
C LEU A 249 14.18 -3.97 15.24
N MET A 250 15.45 -4.16 15.00
CA MET A 250 16.31 -4.87 15.93
C MET A 250 16.64 -4.01 17.15
N GLN A 251 17.00 -2.75 16.94
CA GLN A 251 17.43 -1.81 17.96
C GLN A 251 17.09 -0.35 17.69
N HIS A 252 17.15 0.10 16.43
CA HIS A 252 17.15 1.53 16.12
C HIS A 252 16.40 1.86 14.82
N PRO A 253 15.62 2.97 14.78
CA PRO A 253 14.92 3.43 13.56
C PRO A 253 15.78 3.63 12.31
N ASN A 254 17.09 3.85 12.48
CA ASN A 254 18.02 3.94 11.35
C ASN A 254 18.15 2.67 10.50
N GLU A 255 17.64 1.53 10.97
CA GLU A 255 17.60 0.29 10.19
C GLU A 255 16.72 0.44 8.95
N LEU A 256 15.58 1.09 9.07
CA LEU A 256 14.74 1.41 7.92
C LEU A 256 15.42 2.41 6.97
N ARG A 257 16.07 3.47 7.51
CA ARG A 257 16.86 4.41 6.69
C ARG A 257 17.98 3.70 5.94
N LEU A 258 18.65 2.74 6.58
CA LEU A 258 19.70 1.94 5.94
C LEU A 258 19.12 1.06 4.82
N ALA A 259 17.97 0.46 5.03
CA ALA A 259 17.29 -0.32 4.00
C ALA A 259 16.93 0.55 2.79
N ILE A 260 16.31 1.70 3.00
CA ILE A 260 15.98 2.67 1.94
C ILE A 260 17.25 3.10 1.20
N ARG A 261 18.33 3.46 1.91
CA ARG A 261 19.61 3.83 1.29
C ARG A 261 20.17 2.74 0.38
N ARG A 262 20.05 1.46 0.77
CA ARG A 262 20.53 0.33 -0.04
C ARG A 262 19.64 0.05 -1.24
N LEU A 263 18.33 0.16 -1.08
CA LEU A 263 17.37 0.07 -2.18
C LEU A 263 17.61 1.18 -3.22
N HIS A 264 17.79 2.43 -2.78
CA HIS A 264 18.15 3.54 -3.66
C HIS A 264 19.45 3.28 -4.43
N ALA A 265 20.48 2.74 -3.75
CA ALA A 265 21.74 2.39 -4.41
C ALA A 265 21.57 1.29 -5.47
N ALA A 266 20.51 0.50 -5.39
CA ALA A 266 20.13 -0.52 -6.37
C ALA A 266 19.14 0.01 -7.44
N GLY A 267 18.80 1.30 -7.41
CA GLY A 267 17.82 1.91 -8.32
C GLY A 267 16.37 1.62 -7.99
N ILE A 268 16.07 1.27 -6.74
CA ILE A 268 14.73 0.89 -6.27
C ILE A 268 14.20 1.96 -5.31
N GLU A 269 13.06 2.54 -5.63
CA GLU A 269 12.33 3.49 -4.81
C GLU A 269 11.57 2.79 -3.68
N VAL A 270 11.19 3.54 -2.65
CA VAL A 270 10.40 3.04 -1.52
C VAL A 270 9.12 3.87 -1.36
N ILE A 271 7.99 3.20 -1.47
CA ILE A 271 6.65 3.75 -1.25
C ILE A 271 6.14 3.19 0.08
N LEU A 272 5.55 4.02 0.93
CA LEU A 272 4.91 3.57 2.16
C LEU A 272 3.39 3.53 2.00
N ASP A 273 2.80 2.43 2.41
CA ASP A 273 1.36 2.36 2.66
C ASP A 273 1.05 3.07 3.98
N VAL A 274 0.18 4.08 3.93
CA VAL A 274 -0.07 4.99 5.03
C VAL A 274 -1.55 5.07 5.39
N VAL A 275 -1.83 4.96 6.69
CA VAL A 275 -3.17 4.89 7.25
C VAL A 275 -3.44 6.15 8.07
N TYR A 276 -4.01 7.17 7.45
CA TYR A 276 -4.39 8.42 8.13
C TYR A 276 -5.91 8.58 8.27
N ASN A 277 -6.68 7.69 7.67
CA ASN A 277 -8.13 7.79 7.66
C ASN A 277 -8.78 7.42 9.00
N HIS A 278 -8.14 6.56 9.79
CA HIS A 278 -8.59 6.13 11.12
C HIS A 278 -7.42 5.91 12.07
N THR A 279 -7.73 5.63 13.33
CA THR A 279 -6.75 5.26 14.36
C THR A 279 -7.17 3.98 15.09
N CYS A 280 -6.23 3.40 15.82
CA CYS A 280 -6.47 2.21 16.65
C CYS A 280 -7.40 2.44 17.86
N GLU A 281 -7.85 3.68 18.11
CA GLU A 281 -8.73 3.98 19.24
C GLU A 281 -10.18 3.52 19.03
N GLY A 282 -10.56 3.05 17.81
CA GLY A 282 -11.86 2.45 17.51
C GLY A 282 -13.04 3.39 17.73
N ASN A 283 -14.23 2.84 17.96
CA ASN A 283 -15.48 3.57 18.20
C ASN A 283 -15.56 4.15 19.64
N GLU A 284 -16.72 4.64 20.06
CA GLU A 284 -16.97 5.22 21.38
C GLU A 284 -16.63 4.28 22.56
N MET A 285 -16.60 2.97 22.28
CA MET A 285 -16.24 1.93 23.26
C MET A 285 -14.74 1.55 23.22
N GLY A 286 -13.96 2.19 22.38
CA GLY A 286 -12.53 1.92 22.25
C GLY A 286 -11.69 2.51 23.39
N PRO A 287 -10.37 2.20 23.42
CA PRO A 287 -9.43 2.67 24.43
C PRO A 287 -9.10 4.17 24.23
N THR A 288 -8.50 4.77 25.25
CA THR A 288 -8.00 6.15 25.26
C THR A 288 -6.47 6.11 25.35
N LEU A 289 -5.79 6.33 24.22
CA LEU A 289 -4.35 6.08 24.07
C LEU A 289 -3.56 7.32 23.65
N SER A 290 -4.13 8.22 22.86
CA SER A 290 -3.48 9.41 22.32
C SER A 290 -4.55 10.48 22.01
N TRP A 291 -4.97 10.57 20.74
CA TRP A 291 -5.83 11.61 20.16
C TRP A 291 -7.15 11.80 20.91
N ARG A 292 -7.83 10.69 21.24
CA ARG A 292 -9.10 10.70 21.97
C ARG A 292 -8.98 11.38 23.32
N GLY A 293 -7.89 11.12 24.04
CA GLY A 293 -7.67 11.67 25.36
C GLY A 293 -7.15 13.11 25.31
N LEU A 294 -6.44 13.48 24.25
CA LEU A 294 -5.93 14.83 24.07
C LEU A 294 -7.03 15.81 23.65
N ASP A 295 -7.82 15.45 22.60
CA ASP A 295 -8.95 16.27 22.17
C ASP A 295 -9.87 15.51 21.20
N ASN A 296 -10.74 14.67 21.71
CA ASN A 296 -11.62 13.82 20.90
C ASN A 296 -12.39 14.60 19.82
N ALA A 297 -12.97 15.75 20.20
CA ALA A 297 -13.85 16.53 19.33
C ALA A 297 -13.11 17.18 18.15
N SER A 298 -11.80 17.44 18.28
CA SER A 298 -10.98 18.02 17.23
C SER A 298 -10.37 16.98 16.31
N TYR A 299 -9.87 15.86 16.86
CA TYR A 299 -9.17 14.82 16.10
C TYR A 299 -10.09 13.91 15.29
N TYR A 300 -11.33 13.72 15.71
CA TYR A 300 -12.28 12.80 15.06
C TYR A 300 -13.49 13.50 14.47
N ARG A 301 -14.02 12.92 13.41
CA ARG A 301 -15.32 13.32 12.86
C ARG A 301 -16.44 12.70 13.69
N LEU A 302 -17.22 13.55 14.36
CA LEU A 302 -18.33 13.12 15.19
C LEU A 302 -19.65 13.23 14.43
N MET A 303 -20.64 12.42 14.83
CA MET A 303 -21.99 12.45 14.25
C MET A 303 -22.68 13.76 14.60
N PRO A 304 -23.11 14.58 13.63
CA PRO A 304 -23.80 15.84 13.90
C PRO A 304 -25.08 15.65 14.72
N GLY A 305 -25.16 16.31 15.88
CA GLY A 305 -26.30 16.19 16.81
C GLY A 305 -26.30 14.96 17.71
N GLU A 306 -25.33 14.07 17.51
CA GLU A 306 -25.10 12.88 18.34
C GLU A 306 -23.58 12.69 18.54
N GLU A 307 -22.90 13.73 19.03
CA GLU A 307 -21.42 13.85 19.10
C GLU A 307 -20.78 12.78 20.01
N ARG A 308 -21.55 12.00 20.70
CA ARG A 308 -21.08 10.79 21.39
C ARG A 308 -20.49 9.76 20.42
N TYR A 309 -21.02 9.68 19.20
CA TYR A 309 -20.69 8.71 18.19
C TYR A 309 -19.78 9.30 17.11
N TYR A 310 -19.02 8.43 16.46
CA TYR A 310 -18.14 8.81 15.37
C TYR A 310 -18.79 8.56 14.01
N ILE A 311 -18.49 9.41 13.03
CA ILE A 311 -18.64 9.04 11.63
C ILE A 311 -17.66 7.88 11.38
N ASN A 312 -18.11 6.81 10.74
CA ASN A 312 -17.35 5.60 10.50
C ASN A 312 -17.31 5.25 9.01
N ASP A 313 -16.72 6.14 8.18
CA ASP A 313 -16.54 5.92 6.75
C ASP A 313 -15.41 4.90 6.47
N THR A 314 -14.71 4.45 7.51
CA THR A 314 -13.54 3.58 7.42
C THR A 314 -13.81 2.11 7.74
N GLY A 315 -14.92 1.80 8.40
CA GLY A 315 -15.19 0.46 8.94
C GLY A 315 -14.47 0.13 10.24
N CYS A 316 -13.51 0.96 10.68
CA CYS A 316 -12.66 0.73 11.85
C CYS A 316 -13.17 1.40 13.13
N GLY A 317 -14.35 2.02 13.08
CA GLY A 317 -15.04 2.60 14.24
C GLY A 317 -14.86 4.11 14.41
N ASN A 318 -13.91 4.74 13.74
CA ASN A 318 -13.70 6.18 13.73
C ASN A 318 -13.21 6.69 12.38
N THR A 319 -13.33 7.97 12.17
CA THR A 319 -12.76 8.70 11.03
C THR A 319 -11.99 9.91 11.56
N VAL A 320 -10.74 10.06 11.14
CA VAL A 320 -9.90 11.20 11.49
C VAL A 320 -10.40 12.47 10.77
N ASN A 321 -10.42 13.60 11.48
CA ASN A 321 -11.01 14.84 11.00
C ASN A 321 -10.04 15.66 10.13
N MET A 322 -9.93 15.34 8.84
CA MET A 322 -9.08 16.07 7.90
C MET A 322 -9.51 17.52 7.66
N SER A 323 -10.74 17.89 8.00
CA SER A 323 -11.22 19.27 7.91
C SER A 323 -10.67 20.17 9.02
N HIS A 324 -10.10 19.59 10.10
CA HIS A 324 -9.50 20.38 11.18
C HIS A 324 -8.05 20.76 10.83
N PRO A 325 -7.68 22.05 10.85
CA PRO A 325 -6.37 22.51 10.36
C PRO A 325 -5.19 21.90 11.12
N ARG A 326 -5.31 21.65 12.44
CA ARG A 326 -4.24 21.04 13.24
C ARG A 326 -4.10 19.54 12.98
N VAL A 327 -5.20 18.84 12.66
CA VAL A 327 -5.18 17.43 12.26
C VAL A 327 -4.55 17.28 10.88
N LEU A 328 -4.97 18.12 9.93
CA LEU A 328 -4.37 18.18 8.59
C LEU A 328 -2.87 18.51 8.65
N GLN A 329 -2.48 19.46 9.52
CA GLN A 329 -1.07 19.79 9.80
C GLN A 329 -0.30 18.54 10.29
N MET A 330 -0.84 17.81 11.26
CA MET A 330 -0.20 16.59 11.78
C MET A 330 0.05 15.55 10.67
N VAL A 331 -0.92 15.33 9.80
CA VAL A 331 -0.80 14.40 8.68
C VAL A 331 0.26 14.86 7.67
N THR A 332 0.24 16.13 7.29
CA THR A 332 1.23 16.68 6.34
C THR A 332 2.64 16.75 6.93
N ASP A 333 2.78 17.06 8.22
CA ASP A 333 4.06 17.00 8.93
C ASP A 333 4.60 15.57 8.99
N SER A 334 3.73 14.56 9.18
CA SER A 334 4.11 13.15 9.14
C SER A 334 4.60 12.75 7.74
N LEU A 335 3.86 13.09 6.68
CA LEU A 335 4.26 12.82 5.30
C LEU A 335 5.62 13.46 4.98
N ARG A 336 5.82 14.73 5.32
CA ARG A 336 7.12 15.41 5.15
C ARG A 336 8.23 14.76 5.96
N TYR A 337 7.95 14.34 7.19
CA TYR A 337 8.92 13.63 8.03
C TYR A 337 9.41 12.32 7.38
N TRP A 338 8.50 11.50 6.88
CA TRP A 338 8.87 10.27 6.19
C TRP A 338 9.62 10.56 4.88
N ALA A 339 9.19 11.55 4.12
CA ALA A 339 9.86 11.94 2.88
C ALA A 339 11.28 12.49 3.12
N THR A 340 11.44 13.39 4.10
CA THR A 340 12.72 14.11 4.27
C THR A 340 13.68 13.42 5.22
N SER A 341 13.18 12.79 6.30
CA SER A 341 14.03 12.15 7.30
C SER A 341 14.32 10.68 7.00
N TYR A 342 13.43 9.99 6.28
CA TYR A 342 13.63 8.60 5.85
C TYR A 342 13.95 8.45 4.37
N GLY A 343 13.73 9.49 3.55
CA GLY A 343 14.01 9.45 2.13
C GLY A 343 13.00 8.60 1.35
N VAL A 344 11.74 8.57 1.78
CA VAL A 344 10.66 7.86 1.12
C VAL A 344 10.29 8.55 -0.19
N ASP A 345 10.06 7.78 -1.26
CA ASP A 345 9.83 8.26 -2.62
C ASP A 345 8.34 8.37 -2.99
N GLY A 346 7.47 7.83 -2.14
CA GLY A 346 6.03 7.86 -2.41
C GLY A 346 5.18 7.37 -1.25
N PHE A 347 3.87 7.52 -1.41
CA PHE A 347 2.86 7.06 -0.46
C PHE A 347 1.69 6.40 -1.18
N ARG A 348 1.21 5.29 -0.64
CA ARG A 348 -0.09 4.71 -0.95
C ARG A 348 -1.02 5.03 0.20
N PHE A 349 -2.10 5.74 -0.06
CA PHE A 349 -3.07 6.17 0.95
C PHE A 349 -4.19 5.14 1.06
N ASP A 350 -4.22 4.46 2.21
CA ASP A 350 -5.32 3.59 2.61
C ASP A 350 -6.63 4.37 2.69
N LEU A 351 -7.71 3.81 2.11
CA LEU A 351 -9.02 4.45 2.03
C LEU A 351 -8.94 5.94 1.65
N GLY A 352 -8.24 6.25 0.56
CA GLY A 352 -7.91 7.62 0.18
C GLY A 352 -9.12 8.54 -0.04
N VAL A 353 -10.31 7.97 -0.30
CA VAL A 353 -11.58 8.71 -0.39
C VAL A 353 -11.94 9.36 0.94
N THR A 354 -11.74 8.65 2.04
CA THR A 354 -12.00 9.16 3.40
C THR A 354 -11.20 10.44 3.69
N LEU A 355 -9.94 10.51 3.20
CA LEU A 355 -9.07 11.67 3.42
C LEU A 355 -9.53 12.92 2.66
N GLY A 356 -10.23 12.72 1.53
CA GLY A 356 -10.82 13.78 0.73
C GLY A 356 -12.26 14.16 1.12
N ARG A 357 -12.80 13.62 2.22
CA ARG A 357 -14.17 13.91 2.65
C ARG A 357 -14.23 15.20 3.45
N GLU A 358 -15.08 16.10 3.00
CA GLU A 358 -15.46 17.34 3.70
C GLU A 358 -16.96 17.37 4.01
N GLY A 359 -17.49 18.51 4.40
CA GLY A 359 -18.88 18.64 4.88
C GLY A 359 -19.97 18.07 3.96
N ASN A 360 -19.73 18.07 2.63
CA ASN A 360 -20.69 17.60 1.62
C ASN A 360 -20.33 16.25 1.00
N GLY A 361 -19.40 15.48 1.59
CA GLY A 361 -18.94 14.20 1.07
C GLY A 361 -17.52 14.28 0.46
N TYR A 362 -17.22 13.40 -0.49
CA TYR A 362 -15.92 13.38 -1.16
C TYR A 362 -15.75 14.59 -2.10
N ASP A 363 -14.61 15.29 -1.97
CA ASP A 363 -14.23 16.39 -2.83
C ASP A 363 -12.76 16.22 -3.29
N PRO A 364 -12.50 16.05 -4.60
CA PRO A 364 -11.14 16.01 -5.13
C PRO A 364 -10.38 17.35 -5.01
N GLY A 365 -11.05 18.42 -4.62
CA GLY A 365 -10.48 19.72 -4.29
C GLY A 365 -10.47 20.01 -2.78
N SER A 366 -10.56 18.96 -1.94
CA SER A 366 -10.49 19.10 -0.49
C SER A 366 -9.15 19.62 -0.01
N GLY A 367 -9.13 20.21 1.18
CA GLY A 367 -7.91 20.73 1.81
C GLY A 367 -6.79 19.68 1.90
N PHE A 368 -7.13 18.40 2.08
CA PHE A 368 -6.12 17.32 2.07
C PHE A 368 -5.36 17.23 0.74
N PHE A 369 -6.07 17.16 -0.37
CA PHE A 369 -5.43 17.08 -1.68
C PHE A 369 -4.70 18.38 -2.04
N ASP A 370 -5.30 19.53 -1.72
CA ASP A 370 -4.72 20.84 -2.02
C ASP A 370 -3.37 21.03 -1.33
N VAL A 371 -3.26 20.73 -0.03
CA VAL A 371 -2.00 20.91 0.71
C VAL A 371 -0.90 19.97 0.24
N ILE A 372 -1.22 18.74 -0.18
CA ILE A 372 -0.24 17.79 -0.71
C ILE A 372 0.25 18.22 -2.10
N LEU A 373 -0.67 18.61 -2.99
CA LEU A 373 -0.34 18.95 -4.37
C LEU A 373 0.43 20.27 -4.51
N GLN A 374 0.26 21.21 -3.58
CA GLN A 374 1.03 22.46 -3.57
C GLN A 374 2.35 22.37 -2.78
N ASP A 375 2.54 21.32 -1.96
CA ASP A 375 3.72 21.18 -1.13
C ASP A 375 4.97 20.91 -2.00
N PRO A 376 6.07 21.68 -1.83
CA PRO A 376 7.25 21.58 -2.68
C PRO A 376 8.02 20.23 -2.53
N VAL A 377 7.77 19.48 -1.47
CA VAL A 377 8.32 18.14 -1.24
C VAL A 377 7.33 17.08 -1.72
N LEU A 378 6.11 17.08 -1.17
CA LEU A 378 5.14 16.01 -1.36
C LEU A 378 4.63 15.91 -2.80
N SER A 379 4.43 17.05 -3.49
CA SER A 379 3.95 17.07 -4.88
C SER A 379 4.88 16.40 -5.90
N LYS A 380 6.12 16.11 -5.52
CA LYS A 380 7.12 15.46 -6.39
C LYS A 380 7.21 13.95 -6.19
N LEU A 381 6.54 13.43 -5.17
CA LEU A 381 6.57 12.03 -4.81
C LEU A 381 5.56 11.22 -5.62
N LYS A 382 5.70 9.91 -5.61
CA LYS A 382 4.69 9.01 -6.13
C LYS A 382 3.51 8.95 -5.14
N LEU A 383 2.38 9.49 -5.55
CA LEU A 383 1.15 9.52 -4.75
C LEU A 383 0.15 8.54 -5.34
N ILE A 384 -0.21 7.53 -4.57
CA ILE A 384 -1.14 6.46 -4.95
C ILE A 384 -2.30 6.49 -3.97
N SER A 385 -3.51 6.34 -4.45
CA SER A 385 -4.70 6.27 -3.60
C SER A 385 -5.43 4.96 -3.79
N GLU A 386 -5.93 4.42 -2.70
CA GLU A 386 -7.01 3.45 -2.71
C GLU A 386 -8.32 4.22 -2.92
N PRO A 387 -9.00 4.05 -4.09
CA PRO A 387 -10.04 4.99 -4.51
C PRO A 387 -11.45 4.60 -4.01
N TRP A 388 -11.55 4.07 -2.81
CA TRP A 388 -12.82 3.72 -2.16
C TRP A 388 -12.78 3.90 -0.65
N ASP A 389 -13.95 3.89 -0.05
CA ASP A 389 -14.25 3.70 1.36
C ASP A 389 -15.68 3.14 1.51
N ILE A 390 -16.12 2.91 2.74
CA ILE A 390 -17.46 2.36 3.00
C ILE A 390 -18.55 3.41 3.24
N GLY A 391 -18.18 4.69 3.21
CA GLY A 391 -19.13 5.79 3.36
C GLY A 391 -20.04 5.98 2.14
N PRO A 392 -21.04 6.86 2.23
CA PRO A 392 -21.89 7.21 1.09
C PRO A 392 -21.05 7.70 -0.10
N ASP A 393 -21.39 7.25 -1.32
CA ASP A 393 -20.65 7.54 -2.55
C ASP A 393 -19.13 7.26 -2.43
N GLY A 394 -18.78 6.20 -1.69
CA GLY A 394 -17.41 5.87 -1.34
C GLY A 394 -16.54 5.34 -2.48
N TYR A 395 -17.11 4.91 -3.59
CA TYR A 395 -16.35 4.42 -4.75
C TYR A 395 -16.02 5.56 -5.73
N GLN A 396 -14.74 5.95 -5.79
CA GLN A 396 -14.27 7.13 -6.51
C GLN A 396 -13.17 6.86 -7.52
N LEU A 397 -13.10 5.65 -8.08
CA LEU A 397 -12.10 5.31 -9.10
C LEU A 397 -12.16 6.28 -10.29
N GLY A 398 -11.03 6.88 -10.63
CA GLY A 398 -10.89 7.89 -11.69
C GLY A 398 -11.24 9.32 -11.26
N ASN A 399 -11.68 9.56 -10.03
CA ASN A 399 -12.11 10.87 -9.54
C ASN A 399 -11.08 11.60 -8.67
N HIS A 400 -9.93 11.00 -8.38
CA HIS A 400 -8.85 11.69 -7.66
C HIS A 400 -8.25 12.82 -8.50
N PRO A 401 -7.66 13.84 -7.85
CA PRO A 401 -7.06 14.97 -8.58
C PRO A 401 -5.86 14.51 -9.42
N PRO A 402 -5.52 15.25 -10.49
CA PRO A 402 -4.28 15.03 -11.23
C PRO A 402 -3.05 15.06 -10.31
N GLY A 403 -2.10 14.16 -10.53
CA GLY A 403 -0.94 13.98 -9.66
C GLY A 403 -1.03 12.71 -8.81
N PHE A 404 -2.23 12.15 -8.62
CA PHE A 404 -2.43 10.86 -7.97
C PHE A 404 -2.58 9.73 -9.00
N ALA A 405 -1.97 8.59 -8.71
CA ALA A 405 -2.33 7.30 -9.30
C ALA A 405 -3.36 6.62 -8.38
N GLU A 406 -4.09 5.65 -8.92
CA GLU A 406 -5.13 4.94 -8.17
C GLU A 406 -5.02 3.44 -8.38
N TRP A 407 -5.18 2.66 -7.32
CA TRP A 407 -5.37 1.21 -7.43
C TRP A 407 -6.61 0.91 -8.26
N ASN A 408 -6.48 0.10 -9.31
CA ASN A 408 -7.57 -0.17 -10.24
C ASN A 408 -8.16 -1.56 -10.02
N ASP A 409 -9.19 -1.65 -9.19
CA ASP A 409 -9.96 -2.88 -8.95
C ASP A 409 -10.67 -3.39 -10.21
N LYS A 410 -11.12 -2.48 -11.09
CA LYS A 410 -11.71 -2.88 -12.38
C LYS A 410 -10.68 -3.56 -13.29
N PHE A 411 -9.41 -3.17 -13.23
CA PHE A 411 -8.36 -3.91 -13.94
C PHE A 411 -8.22 -5.31 -13.36
N ARG A 412 -8.11 -5.44 -12.05
CA ARG A 412 -8.03 -6.72 -11.34
C ARG A 412 -9.18 -7.64 -11.71
N ASP A 413 -10.40 -7.17 -11.53
CA ASP A 413 -11.60 -7.99 -11.68
C ASP A 413 -11.86 -8.37 -13.14
N THR A 414 -11.69 -7.42 -14.08
CA THR A 414 -11.82 -7.68 -15.52
C THR A 414 -10.79 -8.71 -15.98
N THR A 415 -9.53 -8.57 -15.56
CA THR A 415 -8.45 -9.47 -15.99
C THR A 415 -8.68 -10.89 -15.46
N ARG A 416 -9.09 -11.04 -14.20
CA ARG A 416 -9.44 -12.34 -13.61
C ARG A 416 -10.60 -13.01 -14.34
N ARG A 417 -11.68 -12.27 -14.60
CA ARG A 417 -12.87 -12.76 -15.31
C ARG A 417 -12.56 -13.13 -16.76
N PHE A 418 -11.76 -12.34 -17.45
CA PHE A 418 -11.34 -12.61 -18.82
C PHE A 418 -10.58 -13.95 -18.90
N TRP A 419 -9.57 -14.16 -18.04
CA TRP A 419 -8.78 -15.39 -18.06
C TRP A 419 -9.50 -16.61 -17.46
N ARG A 420 -10.52 -16.39 -16.63
CA ARG A 420 -11.45 -17.43 -16.24
C ARG A 420 -12.33 -17.91 -17.41
N GLY A 421 -12.49 -17.08 -18.44
CA GLY A 421 -13.25 -17.38 -19.63
C GLY A 421 -14.71 -16.92 -19.57
N ASP A 422 -15.03 -15.92 -18.77
CA ASP A 422 -16.36 -15.32 -18.71
C ASP A 422 -16.74 -14.70 -20.06
N GLU A 423 -18.02 -14.77 -20.41
CA GLU A 423 -18.56 -14.16 -21.63
C GLU A 423 -18.63 -12.63 -21.51
N GLY A 424 -18.57 -11.93 -22.64
CA GLY A 424 -18.74 -10.46 -22.71
C GLY A 424 -17.55 -9.66 -22.20
N MET A 425 -16.41 -10.28 -21.82
CA MET A 425 -15.29 -9.57 -21.20
C MET A 425 -14.32 -8.93 -22.19
N ARG A 426 -14.45 -9.18 -23.50
CA ARG A 426 -13.48 -8.72 -24.51
C ARG A 426 -13.35 -7.20 -24.57
N GLY A 427 -14.45 -6.47 -24.60
CA GLY A 427 -14.45 -5.00 -24.62
C GLY A 427 -13.87 -4.37 -23.35
N ASP A 428 -14.26 -4.90 -22.17
CA ASP A 428 -13.72 -4.43 -20.90
C ASP A 428 -12.21 -4.70 -20.79
N MET A 429 -11.75 -5.89 -21.19
CA MET A 429 -10.33 -6.20 -21.21
C MET A 429 -9.54 -5.32 -22.16
N ALA A 430 -10.08 -5.01 -23.33
CA ALA A 430 -9.46 -4.07 -24.24
C ALA A 430 -9.28 -2.67 -23.61
N ALA A 431 -10.29 -2.16 -22.92
CA ALA A 431 -10.19 -0.90 -22.20
C ALA A 431 -9.12 -0.94 -21.10
N ARG A 432 -9.03 -2.07 -20.34
CA ARG A 432 -8.03 -2.23 -19.28
C ARG A 432 -6.61 -2.28 -19.84
N LEU A 433 -6.37 -3.00 -20.95
CA LEU A 433 -5.04 -3.09 -21.59
C LEU A 433 -4.54 -1.74 -22.09
N CYS A 434 -5.43 -0.82 -22.44
CA CYS A 434 -5.12 0.54 -22.91
C CYS A 434 -5.14 1.57 -21.76
N GLY A 435 -4.74 1.19 -20.55
CA GLY A 435 -4.60 2.09 -19.39
C GLY A 435 -5.93 2.60 -18.86
N SER A 436 -7.03 1.86 -19.02
CA SER A 436 -8.36 2.24 -18.55
C SER A 436 -8.74 3.67 -18.94
N ARG A 437 -8.55 4.00 -20.22
CA ARG A 437 -8.79 5.33 -20.79
C ARG A 437 -10.19 5.87 -20.48
N ASP A 438 -11.19 5.00 -20.50
CA ASP A 438 -12.59 5.28 -20.15
C ASP A 438 -12.76 5.87 -18.73
N ILE A 439 -11.86 5.54 -17.83
CA ILE A 439 -11.85 5.97 -16.44
C ILE A 439 -10.91 7.17 -16.22
N PHE A 440 -9.68 7.07 -16.73
CA PHE A 440 -8.59 7.97 -16.34
C PHE A 440 -8.29 9.09 -17.37
N ASP A 441 -8.72 9.01 -18.63
CA ASP A 441 -8.46 10.08 -19.61
C ASP A 441 -9.38 11.29 -19.35
N ARG A 442 -9.24 11.85 -18.18
CA ARG A 442 -9.95 13.04 -17.69
C ARG A 442 -8.94 14.02 -17.12
N ARG A 443 -9.20 15.33 -17.25
CA ARG A 443 -8.30 16.38 -16.73
C ARG A 443 -6.84 16.22 -17.19
N HIS A 444 -6.60 15.69 -18.39
CA HIS A 444 -5.28 15.41 -18.96
C HIS A 444 -4.42 14.43 -18.13
N ARG A 445 -5.03 13.54 -17.37
CA ARG A 445 -4.32 12.45 -16.68
C ARG A 445 -3.68 11.51 -17.71
N ARG A 446 -2.69 10.77 -17.29
CA ARG A 446 -1.89 9.89 -18.13
C ARG A 446 -2.17 8.42 -17.86
N PRO A 447 -1.79 7.49 -18.73
CA PRO A 447 -1.95 6.05 -18.50
C PRO A 447 -1.39 5.58 -17.16
N TRP A 448 -0.29 6.14 -16.70
CA TRP A 448 0.31 5.79 -15.41
C TRP A 448 -0.60 6.04 -14.20
N SER A 449 -1.67 6.81 -14.35
CA SER A 449 -2.63 7.05 -13.26
C SER A 449 -3.35 5.79 -12.79
N THR A 450 -3.41 4.75 -13.62
CA THR A 450 -3.92 3.44 -13.21
C THR A 450 -2.79 2.57 -12.69
N VAL A 451 -2.89 2.12 -11.44
CA VAL A 451 -2.05 1.03 -10.90
C VAL A 451 -2.74 -0.29 -11.21
N ASN A 452 -2.12 -1.07 -12.09
CA ASN A 452 -2.67 -2.33 -12.59
C ASN A 452 -2.11 -3.51 -11.80
N TYR A 453 -2.98 -4.26 -11.17
CA TYR A 453 -2.61 -5.44 -10.39
C TYR A 453 -3.60 -6.58 -10.61
N VAL A 454 -3.17 -7.80 -10.37
CA VAL A 454 -4.03 -9.00 -10.40
C VAL A 454 -4.25 -9.56 -8.99
N ALA A 455 -3.35 -9.27 -8.07
CA ALA A 455 -3.43 -9.60 -6.65
C ALA A 455 -2.80 -8.47 -5.82
N SER A 456 -3.23 -8.32 -4.58
CA SER A 456 -2.67 -7.45 -3.55
C SER A 456 -2.74 -8.16 -2.20
N HIS A 457 -2.19 -7.54 -1.14
CA HIS A 457 -2.28 -8.08 0.22
C HIS A 457 -3.73 -8.37 0.64
N ASP A 458 -4.69 -7.57 0.16
CA ASP A 458 -6.12 -7.70 0.45
C ASP A 458 -6.80 -8.52 -0.65
N GLY A 459 -6.87 -9.83 -0.44
CA GLY A 459 -7.45 -10.78 -1.37
C GLY A 459 -6.63 -12.06 -1.53
N PHE A 460 -6.96 -12.84 -2.55
CA PHE A 460 -6.19 -14.01 -2.94
C PHE A 460 -4.85 -13.65 -3.56
N THR A 461 -3.80 -14.43 -3.25
CA THR A 461 -2.55 -14.43 -4.02
C THR A 461 -2.79 -14.95 -5.45
N LEU A 462 -1.84 -14.74 -6.35
CA LEU A 462 -1.92 -15.29 -7.72
C LEU A 462 -2.10 -16.82 -7.74
N ALA A 463 -1.43 -17.52 -6.83
CA ALA A 463 -1.57 -18.97 -6.70
C ALA A 463 -2.99 -19.36 -6.23
N ASP A 464 -3.55 -18.62 -5.31
CA ASP A 464 -4.89 -18.89 -4.76
C ASP A 464 -6.00 -18.53 -5.75
N ILE A 465 -5.84 -17.47 -6.56
CA ILE A 465 -6.77 -17.12 -7.66
C ILE A 465 -7.02 -18.28 -8.61
N VAL A 466 -6.03 -19.11 -8.86
CA VAL A 466 -6.13 -20.25 -9.77
C VAL A 466 -6.34 -21.59 -9.06
N SER A 467 -6.47 -21.60 -7.74
CA SER A 467 -6.53 -22.83 -6.95
C SER A 467 -7.78 -22.97 -6.08
N TYR A 468 -8.50 -21.87 -5.84
CA TYR A 468 -9.64 -21.86 -4.92
C TYR A 468 -10.84 -21.16 -5.55
N ASP A 469 -12.01 -21.79 -5.48
CA ASP A 469 -13.28 -21.16 -5.82
C ASP A 469 -13.85 -20.40 -4.62
N GLY A 470 -13.72 -20.96 -3.41
CA GLY A 470 -14.14 -20.36 -2.15
C GLY A 470 -13.00 -19.81 -1.31
N ARG A 471 -13.31 -18.88 -0.42
CA ARG A 471 -12.36 -18.41 0.60
C ARG A 471 -12.26 -19.43 1.75
N HIS A 472 -11.06 -19.58 2.30
CA HIS A 472 -10.73 -20.46 3.42
C HIS A 472 -10.12 -19.63 4.57
N ASN A 473 -10.97 -18.81 5.20
CA ASN A 473 -10.56 -17.85 6.25
C ASN A 473 -10.78 -18.36 7.68
N GLU A 474 -11.02 -19.68 7.89
CA GLU A 474 -11.33 -20.26 9.20
C GLU A 474 -10.24 -19.96 10.24
N ALA A 475 -8.97 -19.86 9.81
CA ALA A 475 -7.85 -19.52 10.67
C ALA A 475 -7.95 -18.13 11.31
N ASN A 476 -8.76 -17.21 10.74
CA ASN A 476 -9.00 -15.88 11.28
C ASN A 476 -9.95 -15.88 12.49
N GLY A 477 -10.67 -17.00 12.72
CA GLY A 477 -11.59 -17.13 13.85
C GLY A 477 -12.87 -16.29 13.72
N GLU A 478 -13.30 -15.99 12.48
CA GLU A 478 -14.51 -15.21 12.15
C GLU A 478 -15.53 -16.04 11.38
N ASP A 479 -15.47 -17.37 11.54
CA ASP A 479 -16.38 -18.34 10.92
C ASP A 479 -16.41 -18.25 9.38
N GLY A 480 -15.31 -17.77 8.75
CA GLY A 480 -15.19 -17.58 7.31
C GLY A 480 -16.09 -16.48 6.73
N ASN A 481 -16.60 -15.55 7.56
CA ASN A 481 -17.46 -14.46 7.11
C ASN A 481 -16.69 -13.22 6.66
N ASP A 482 -15.42 -13.12 7.01
CA ASP A 482 -14.52 -12.02 6.69
C ASP A 482 -13.92 -12.15 5.27
N GLY A 483 -13.34 -11.05 4.77
CA GLY A 483 -12.73 -10.96 3.46
C GLY A 483 -13.73 -10.82 2.30
N HIS A 484 -13.21 -10.73 1.09
CA HIS A 484 -14.01 -10.54 -0.12
C HIS A 484 -14.91 -11.74 -0.40
N SER A 485 -16.17 -11.50 -0.75
CA SER A 485 -17.11 -12.53 -1.19
C SER A 485 -16.91 -12.92 -2.66
N GLU A 486 -16.49 -11.97 -3.50
CA GLU A 486 -16.29 -12.15 -4.94
C GLU A 486 -14.79 -12.06 -5.26
N ASN A 487 -14.15 -13.21 -5.54
CA ASN A 487 -12.72 -13.26 -5.86
C ASN A 487 -12.45 -13.35 -7.36
N PHE A 488 -13.45 -13.71 -8.16
CA PHE A 488 -13.32 -14.02 -9.59
C PHE A 488 -12.21 -15.02 -9.88
N SER A 489 -12.01 -15.94 -8.94
CA SER A 489 -11.06 -17.06 -8.99
C SER A 489 -11.67 -18.28 -9.66
N HIS A 490 -10.83 -19.30 -9.94
CA HIS A 490 -11.31 -20.60 -10.40
C HIS A 490 -10.31 -21.71 -10.04
N ASN A 491 -10.81 -22.81 -9.49
CA ASN A 491 -9.99 -23.94 -9.02
C ASN A 491 -9.57 -24.93 -10.12
N TRP A 492 -10.14 -24.81 -11.32
CA TRP A 492 -9.88 -25.65 -12.50
C TRP A 492 -10.14 -27.16 -12.28
N GLY A 493 -11.01 -27.49 -11.35
CA GLY A 493 -11.45 -28.86 -11.08
C GLY A 493 -10.92 -29.50 -9.79
N ALA A 494 -10.09 -28.78 -9.02
CA ALA A 494 -9.64 -29.23 -7.70
C ALA A 494 -9.51 -28.05 -6.74
N GLU A 495 -10.22 -28.06 -5.62
CA GLU A 495 -10.10 -27.01 -4.59
C GLU A 495 -8.79 -27.20 -3.82
N GLY A 496 -7.92 -26.17 -3.85
CA GLY A 496 -6.62 -26.21 -3.22
C GLY A 496 -5.53 -26.97 -4.01
N PRO A 497 -4.47 -27.44 -3.34
CA PRO A 497 -3.35 -28.14 -3.96
C PRO A 497 -3.78 -29.44 -4.68
N THR A 498 -3.15 -29.76 -5.81
CA THR A 498 -3.40 -30.98 -6.58
C THR A 498 -2.14 -31.42 -7.32
N ASP A 499 -2.03 -32.74 -7.53
CA ASP A 499 -0.99 -33.34 -8.35
C ASP A 499 -1.49 -33.74 -9.77
N ASP A 500 -2.74 -33.40 -10.12
CA ASP A 500 -3.26 -33.63 -11.46
C ASP A 500 -2.51 -32.79 -12.49
N PRO A 501 -1.77 -33.40 -13.43
CA PRO A 501 -0.92 -32.67 -14.36
C PRO A 501 -1.69 -31.69 -15.26
N GLN A 502 -2.93 -32.01 -15.62
CA GLN A 502 -3.74 -31.16 -16.50
C GLN A 502 -4.20 -29.91 -15.77
N ILE A 503 -4.62 -30.07 -14.51
CA ILE A 503 -5.01 -28.93 -13.66
C ILE A 503 -3.80 -28.05 -13.37
N VAL A 504 -2.67 -28.63 -12.99
CA VAL A 504 -1.41 -27.91 -12.71
C VAL A 504 -0.94 -27.11 -13.94
N GLU A 505 -0.99 -27.73 -15.13
CA GLU A 505 -0.62 -27.06 -16.39
C GLU A 505 -1.57 -25.89 -16.70
N THR A 506 -2.87 -26.09 -16.55
CA THR A 506 -3.88 -25.03 -16.79
C THR A 506 -3.70 -23.86 -15.83
N ARG A 507 -3.54 -24.14 -14.52
CA ARG A 507 -3.24 -23.12 -13.51
C ARG A 507 -1.98 -22.32 -13.85
N GLY A 508 -0.91 -23.01 -14.26
CA GLY A 508 0.32 -22.37 -14.66
C GLY A 508 0.18 -21.46 -15.90
N ARG A 509 -0.63 -21.84 -16.89
CA ARG A 509 -0.97 -21.00 -18.05
C ARG A 509 -1.70 -19.74 -17.62
N VAL A 510 -2.76 -19.90 -16.81
CA VAL A 510 -3.56 -18.77 -16.31
C VAL A 510 -2.74 -17.80 -15.46
N GLN A 511 -1.87 -18.30 -14.55
CA GLN A 511 -0.95 -17.45 -13.78
C GLN A 511 -0.07 -16.60 -14.68
N ARG A 512 0.56 -17.21 -15.69
CA ARG A 512 1.42 -16.49 -16.64
C ARG A 512 0.63 -15.50 -17.50
N ALA A 513 -0.59 -15.83 -17.87
CA ALA A 513 -1.47 -14.95 -18.64
C ALA A 513 -1.94 -13.73 -17.83
N LEU A 514 -2.28 -13.92 -16.55
CA LEU A 514 -2.63 -12.85 -15.60
C LEU A 514 -1.44 -11.89 -15.42
N LEU A 515 -0.25 -12.42 -15.12
CA LEU A 515 0.99 -11.62 -15.00
C LEU A 515 1.33 -10.89 -16.31
N GLY A 516 1.22 -11.59 -17.45
CA GLY A 516 1.44 -11.01 -18.76
C GLY A 516 0.51 -9.83 -19.03
N SER A 517 -0.78 -9.96 -18.67
CA SER A 517 -1.76 -8.89 -18.81
C SER A 517 -1.40 -7.66 -17.98
N ALA A 518 -1.02 -7.83 -16.71
CA ALA A 518 -0.63 -6.72 -15.85
C ALA A 518 0.63 -6.00 -16.37
N MET A 519 1.65 -6.77 -16.75
CA MET A 519 2.95 -6.22 -17.14
C MET A 519 2.96 -5.64 -18.56
N LEU A 520 2.13 -6.14 -19.48
CA LEU A 520 2.08 -5.71 -20.87
C LEU A 520 0.92 -4.74 -21.16
N SER A 521 0.21 -4.25 -20.16
CA SER A 521 -0.81 -3.19 -20.31
C SER A 521 -0.20 -1.80 -20.13
N ASP A 522 -0.84 -0.78 -20.73
CA ASP A 522 -0.57 0.61 -20.38
C ASP A 522 -0.99 0.86 -18.91
N GLY A 523 -0.24 1.69 -18.20
CA GLY A 523 -0.44 1.95 -16.78
C GLY A 523 0.80 1.59 -15.96
N THR A 524 0.67 1.62 -14.64
CA THR A 524 1.74 1.27 -13.70
C THR A 524 1.47 -0.14 -13.14
N PRO A 525 2.26 -1.15 -13.50
CA PRO A 525 2.06 -2.50 -12.97
C PRO A 525 2.50 -2.62 -11.52
N MET A 526 1.70 -3.37 -10.74
CA MET A 526 2.04 -3.78 -9.38
C MET A 526 1.99 -5.31 -9.26
N LEU A 527 2.98 -5.88 -8.58
CA LEU A 527 3.14 -7.29 -8.28
C LEU A 527 3.09 -7.48 -6.76
N LEU A 528 2.24 -8.39 -6.29
CA LEU A 528 2.26 -8.83 -4.89
C LEU A 528 3.49 -9.72 -4.66
N ALA A 529 4.22 -9.49 -3.58
CA ALA A 529 5.37 -10.28 -3.19
C ALA A 529 5.00 -11.76 -3.02
N GLY A 530 5.77 -12.62 -3.68
CA GLY A 530 5.54 -14.06 -3.70
C GLY A 530 4.77 -14.56 -4.93
N ASP A 531 4.01 -13.73 -5.62
CA ASP A 531 3.29 -14.11 -6.84
C ASP A 531 4.26 -14.58 -7.94
N GLU A 532 5.46 -14.03 -7.96
CA GLU A 532 6.52 -14.38 -8.92
C GLU A 532 7.12 -15.78 -8.71
N PHE A 533 6.79 -16.44 -7.62
CA PHE A 533 7.19 -17.84 -7.39
C PHE A 533 6.06 -18.74 -6.89
N GLY A 534 4.80 -18.26 -6.94
CA GLY A 534 3.63 -19.05 -6.65
C GLY A 534 3.35 -19.24 -5.15
N ASN A 535 3.65 -18.23 -4.33
CA ASN A 535 3.30 -18.22 -2.90
C ASN A 535 1.78 -18.27 -2.71
N SER A 536 1.31 -19.16 -1.83
CA SER A 536 -0.11 -19.33 -1.49
C SER A 536 -0.35 -18.92 -0.05
N GLN A 537 -1.53 -18.37 0.23
CA GLN A 537 -2.09 -18.16 1.56
C GLN A 537 -3.13 -19.23 1.92
N GLU A 538 -3.04 -20.41 1.26
CA GLU A 538 -3.90 -21.57 1.51
C GLU A 538 -5.41 -21.25 1.34
N GLY A 539 -5.72 -20.32 0.42
CA GLY A 539 -7.09 -19.87 0.17
C GLY A 539 -7.63 -18.86 1.19
N ASN A 540 -6.78 -18.34 2.08
CA ASN A 540 -7.15 -17.21 2.95
C ASN A 540 -7.04 -15.90 2.15
N ASN A 541 -8.18 -15.24 1.92
CA ASN A 541 -8.22 -13.97 1.19
C ASN A 541 -8.28 -12.73 2.07
N ASN A 542 -8.04 -12.88 3.38
CA ASN A 542 -8.05 -11.80 4.36
C ASN A 542 -7.05 -12.07 5.50
N ALA A 543 -5.79 -12.25 5.15
CA ALA A 543 -4.74 -12.71 6.06
C ALA A 543 -4.25 -11.65 7.07
N TYR A 544 -5.07 -10.63 7.37
CA TYR A 544 -4.72 -9.47 8.21
C TYR A 544 -4.23 -9.82 9.62
N CYS A 545 -4.66 -10.97 10.14
CA CYS A 545 -4.32 -11.44 11.50
C CYS A 545 -3.42 -12.69 11.51
N GLN A 546 -2.82 -13.06 10.37
CA GLN A 546 -2.02 -14.27 10.21
C GLN A 546 -0.51 -13.96 10.25
N ASP A 547 0.04 -13.62 11.45
CA ASP A 547 1.51 -13.50 11.65
C ASP A 547 2.16 -14.88 11.77
N ASN A 548 2.06 -15.69 10.70
CA ASN A 548 2.50 -17.07 10.64
C ASN A 548 2.77 -17.52 9.17
N PRO A 549 3.16 -18.78 8.91
CA PRO A 549 3.46 -19.26 7.56
C PRO A 549 2.37 -19.10 6.51
N ILE A 550 1.09 -18.90 6.89
CA ILE A 550 0.02 -18.62 5.93
C ILE A 550 0.33 -17.33 5.14
N SER A 551 0.84 -16.30 5.82
CA SER A 551 1.11 -14.98 5.21
C SER A 551 2.59 -14.75 4.89
N TRP A 552 3.51 -15.50 5.52
CA TRP A 552 4.93 -15.28 5.28
C TRP A 552 5.35 -15.89 3.95
N LEU A 553 6.26 -15.22 3.24
CA LEU A 553 6.77 -15.70 1.97
C LEU A 553 7.56 -17.01 2.14
N ASP A 554 7.13 -18.06 1.43
CA ASP A 554 7.82 -19.34 1.39
C ASP A 554 8.96 -19.32 0.35
N TRP A 555 10.15 -18.97 0.79
CA TRP A 555 11.34 -18.93 -0.07
C TRP A 555 11.80 -20.30 -0.56
N THR A 556 11.25 -21.40 -0.04
CA THR A 556 11.50 -22.73 -0.61
C THR A 556 10.80 -22.90 -1.94
N GLN A 557 9.63 -22.30 -2.11
CA GLN A 557 8.93 -22.21 -3.41
C GLN A 557 9.75 -21.45 -4.44
N ALA A 558 10.36 -20.32 -4.06
CA ALA A 558 11.24 -19.55 -4.94
C ALA A 558 12.44 -20.37 -5.45
N GLN A 559 12.87 -21.40 -4.69
CA GLN A 559 13.97 -22.30 -5.05
C GLN A 559 13.50 -23.54 -5.81
N SER A 560 12.19 -23.79 -5.94
CA SER A 560 11.65 -24.87 -6.74
C SER A 560 11.88 -24.62 -8.26
N ASP A 561 11.77 -25.64 -9.09
CA ASP A 561 11.87 -25.46 -10.54
C ASP A 561 10.75 -24.60 -11.09
N ALA A 562 9.53 -24.79 -10.58
CA ALA A 562 8.35 -24.02 -10.95
C ALA A 562 8.50 -22.53 -10.51
N GLY A 563 8.90 -22.28 -9.26
CA GLY A 563 9.10 -20.92 -8.76
C GLY A 563 10.21 -20.17 -9.51
N ARG A 564 11.35 -20.85 -9.77
CA ARG A 564 12.41 -20.26 -10.60
C ARG A 564 11.96 -19.97 -12.04
N ALA A 565 11.12 -20.85 -12.62
CA ALA A 565 10.58 -20.65 -13.96
C ALA A 565 9.64 -19.44 -14.00
N LEU A 566 8.74 -19.30 -13.02
CA LEU A 566 7.80 -18.20 -12.92
C LEU A 566 8.55 -16.87 -12.64
N SER A 567 9.54 -16.86 -11.74
CA SER A 567 10.39 -15.67 -11.48
C SER A 567 11.13 -15.21 -12.74
N ARG A 568 11.69 -16.14 -13.53
CA ARG A 568 12.30 -15.80 -14.82
C ARG A 568 11.29 -15.23 -15.82
N TYR A 569 10.07 -15.77 -15.82
CA TYR A 569 9.00 -15.27 -16.66
C TYR A 569 8.62 -13.82 -16.31
N VAL A 570 8.46 -13.49 -15.02
CA VAL A 570 8.23 -12.11 -14.56
C VAL A 570 9.39 -11.19 -14.97
N GLY A 571 10.63 -11.60 -14.75
CA GLY A 571 11.81 -10.84 -15.19
C GLY A 571 11.85 -10.63 -16.71
N ARG A 572 11.37 -11.60 -17.51
CA ARG A 572 11.23 -11.43 -18.96
C ARG A 572 10.13 -10.41 -19.31
N LEU A 573 8.98 -10.46 -18.64
CA LEU A 573 7.88 -9.50 -18.86
C LEU A 573 8.33 -8.06 -18.59
N THR A 574 9.01 -7.80 -17.49
CA THR A 574 9.52 -6.46 -17.16
C THR A 574 10.62 -5.99 -18.12
N ALA A 575 11.46 -6.91 -18.60
CA ALA A 575 12.47 -6.61 -19.64
C ALA A 575 11.79 -6.22 -20.96
N LEU A 576 10.76 -6.98 -21.39
CA LEU A 576 9.97 -6.67 -22.59
C LEU A 576 9.27 -5.31 -22.46
N ARG A 577 8.64 -5.05 -21.31
CA ARG A 577 8.02 -3.75 -21.05
C ARG A 577 9.03 -2.60 -21.22
N ARG A 578 10.26 -2.76 -20.73
CA ARG A 578 11.30 -1.74 -20.89
C ARG A 578 11.80 -1.61 -22.33
N ALA A 579 11.89 -2.72 -23.05
CA ALA A 579 12.38 -2.72 -24.44
C ALA A 579 11.40 -2.12 -25.44
N HIS A 580 10.09 -2.19 -25.15
CA HIS A 580 9.03 -1.81 -26.06
C HIS A 580 8.22 -0.60 -25.55
N PRO A 581 8.52 0.63 -26.01
CA PRO A 581 7.73 1.82 -25.68
C PRO A 581 6.24 1.69 -26.01
N SER A 582 5.86 0.89 -26.99
CA SER A 582 4.47 0.65 -27.39
C SER A 582 3.62 -0.03 -26.31
N VAL A 583 4.23 -0.74 -25.36
CA VAL A 583 3.50 -1.41 -24.24
C VAL A 583 3.52 -0.61 -22.93
N ARG A 584 4.14 0.57 -22.91
CA ARG A 584 4.22 1.44 -21.73
C ARG A 584 4.06 2.92 -22.11
N SER A 585 3.06 3.20 -22.89
CA SER A 585 2.88 4.52 -23.46
C SER A 585 2.73 5.62 -22.40
N ALA A 586 3.47 6.73 -22.58
CA ALA A 586 3.38 7.92 -21.73
C ALA A 586 2.07 8.70 -21.93
N ARG A 587 1.36 8.43 -23.02
CA ARG A 587 0.12 9.09 -23.41
C ARG A 587 -0.84 8.05 -23.94
N TYR A 588 -2.13 8.31 -23.81
CA TYR A 588 -3.13 7.46 -24.44
C TYR A 588 -2.96 7.46 -25.95
N GLY A 589 -2.85 6.27 -26.53
CA GLY A 589 -2.81 6.11 -27.98
C GLY A 589 -4.15 6.49 -28.62
N ASP A 590 -4.09 6.96 -29.85
CA ASP A 590 -5.27 7.27 -30.65
C ASP A 590 -5.29 6.36 -31.87
N ALA A 591 -6.43 5.68 -32.12
CA ALA A 591 -6.62 4.85 -33.31
C ALA A 591 -6.55 5.68 -34.63
N GLY A 592 -6.79 6.99 -34.56
CA GLY A 592 -6.61 7.91 -35.67
C GLY A 592 -5.16 8.40 -35.87
N GLN A 593 -4.26 8.14 -34.89
CA GLN A 593 -2.86 8.56 -34.99
C GLN A 593 -2.03 7.50 -35.72
N GLU A 594 -1.68 7.73 -36.97
CA GLU A 594 -0.81 6.83 -37.72
C GLU A 594 0.66 7.01 -37.27
N ILE A 595 1.30 5.91 -36.89
CA ILE A 595 2.71 5.86 -36.46
C ILE A 595 3.62 5.44 -37.62
N LEU A 596 3.18 4.46 -38.38
CA LEU A 596 3.74 4.03 -39.68
C LEU A 596 2.61 3.97 -40.69
N PRO A 597 2.90 4.02 -42.02
CA PRO A 597 1.87 3.91 -43.04
C PRO A 597 0.97 2.68 -42.84
N GLY A 598 -0.33 2.91 -42.62
CA GLY A 598 -1.32 1.88 -42.35
C GLY A 598 -1.24 1.25 -40.94
N ILE A 599 -0.43 1.79 -40.02
CA ILE A 599 -0.29 1.31 -38.65
C ILE A 599 -0.55 2.43 -37.66
N PRO A 600 -1.79 2.56 -37.16
CA PRO A 600 -2.10 3.51 -36.08
C PRO A 600 -1.51 3.07 -34.76
N ALA A 601 -1.52 3.98 -33.79
CA ALA A 601 -0.99 3.73 -32.44
C ALA A 601 -1.65 2.52 -31.77
N ILE A 602 -2.93 2.24 -32.04
CA ILE A 602 -3.68 1.10 -31.51
C ILE A 602 -4.58 0.52 -32.61
N SER A 603 -4.57 -0.79 -32.76
CA SER A 603 -5.49 -1.55 -33.62
C SER A 603 -5.87 -2.88 -32.97
N TRP A 604 -7.10 -3.29 -33.19
CA TRP A 604 -7.65 -4.53 -32.63
C TRP A 604 -8.06 -5.48 -33.72
N PHE A 605 -7.84 -6.78 -33.52
CA PHE A 605 -8.08 -7.80 -34.53
C PHE A 605 -8.76 -9.03 -33.91
N ASP A 606 -9.58 -9.70 -34.72
CA ASP A 606 -10.07 -11.04 -34.43
C ASP A 606 -9.04 -12.12 -34.84
N ALA A 607 -9.37 -13.39 -34.64
CA ALA A 607 -8.47 -14.50 -34.99
C ALA A 607 -8.22 -14.62 -36.51
N SER A 608 -9.09 -14.10 -37.37
CA SER A 608 -8.87 -14.10 -38.82
C SER A 608 -7.88 -13.01 -39.30
N GLY A 609 -7.46 -12.11 -38.42
CA GLY A 609 -6.65 -10.95 -38.73
C GLY A 609 -7.47 -9.74 -39.23
N ALA A 610 -8.79 -9.85 -39.22
CA ALA A 610 -9.68 -8.74 -39.56
C ALA A 610 -9.76 -7.74 -38.40
N GLN A 611 -9.82 -6.43 -38.70
CA GLN A 611 -9.96 -5.41 -37.69
C GLN A 611 -11.33 -5.50 -37.01
N LEU A 612 -11.35 -5.43 -35.66
CA LEU A 612 -12.59 -5.43 -34.89
C LEU A 612 -13.35 -4.10 -35.13
N ASP A 613 -14.58 -4.21 -35.59
CA ASP A 613 -15.52 -3.11 -35.74
C ASP A 613 -16.62 -3.12 -34.67
N GLY A 614 -17.59 -2.19 -34.73
CA GLY A 614 -18.66 -2.04 -33.76
C GLY A 614 -19.41 -3.36 -33.45
N PRO A 615 -19.99 -4.06 -34.47
CA PRO A 615 -20.71 -5.32 -34.24
C PRO A 615 -19.82 -6.43 -33.67
N ALA A 616 -18.54 -6.48 -34.06
CA ALA A 616 -17.62 -7.47 -33.53
C ALA A 616 -17.36 -7.30 -32.01
N TRP A 617 -17.33 -6.08 -31.49
CA TRP A 617 -17.18 -5.83 -30.06
C TRP A 617 -18.38 -6.29 -29.23
N GLU A 618 -19.58 -6.35 -29.81
CA GLU A 618 -20.82 -6.74 -29.15
C GLU A 618 -21.03 -8.25 -29.12
N ALA A 619 -20.16 -9.04 -29.77
CA ALA A 619 -20.26 -10.50 -29.83
C ALA A 619 -19.80 -11.13 -28.50
N GLU A 620 -20.73 -11.34 -27.57
CA GLU A 620 -20.44 -11.83 -26.19
C GLU A 620 -19.71 -13.17 -26.14
N GLN A 621 -19.97 -14.06 -27.11
CA GLN A 621 -19.34 -15.39 -27.17
C GLN A 621 -17.91 -15.36 -27.70
N GLU A 622 -17.53 -14.31 -28.41
CA GLU A 622 -16.19 -14.13 -28.95
C GLU A 622 -15.26 -13.58 -27.85
N ARG A 623 -14.26 -14.36 -27.48
CA ARG A 623 -13.39 -14.10 -26.32
C ARG A 623 -11.95 -13.76 -26.73
N VAL A 624 -11.51 -14.25 -27.91
CA VAL A 624 -10.13 -14.04 -28.38
C VAL A 624 -9.94 -12.66 -29.00
N MET A 625 -8.75 -12.11 -28.92
CA MET A 625 -8.41 -10.83 -29.53
C MET A 625 -6.91 -10.66 -29.76
N GLY A 626 -6.57 -9.84 -30.77
CA GLY A 626 -5.23 -9.34 -31.04
C GLY A 626 -5.16 -7.84 -30.83
N LEU A 627 -4.15 -7.36 -30.11
CA LEU A 627 -3.86 -5.95 -29.89
C LEU A 627 -2.53 -5.59 -30.56
N ARG A 628 -2.56 -4.81 -31.67
CA ARG A 628 -1.36 -4.19 -32.22
C ARG A 628 -1.21 -2.78 -31.66
N ARG A 629 -0.04 -2.51 -31.09
CA ARG A 629 0.35 -1.18 -30.60
C ARG A 629 1.60 -0.70 -31.33
N ALA A 630 1.65 0.59 -31.60
CA ALA A 630 2.81 1.23 -32.21
C ALA A 630 3.14 2.53 -31.48
N ALA A 631 4.42 2.82 -31.33
CA ALA A 631 4.93 4.06 -30.73
C ALA A 631 6.21 4.51 -31.43
N GLN A 632 6.46 5.83 -31.45
CA GLN A 632 7.75 6.35 -31.88
C GLN A 632 8.81 6.08 -30.79
N ARG A 633 9.98 5.62 -31.18
CA ARG A 633 11.14 5.48 -30.29
C ARG A 633 11.80 6.83 -30.05
N PRO A 634 12.29 7.14 -28.85
CA PRO A 634 13.00 8.39 -28.58
C PRO A 634 14.24 8.60 -29.46
N GLU A 635 14.93 7.52 -29.81
CA GLU A 635 16.12 7.48 -30.64
C GLU A 635 15.83 7.50 -32.15
N GLY A 636 14.56 7.47 -32.52
CA GLY A 636 14.09 7.40 -33.91
C GLY A 636 13.58 6.01 -34.30
N GLY A 637 12.79 5.96 -35.35
CA GLY A 637 12.08 4.73 -35.78
C GLY A 637 10.82 4.44 -34.95
N ALA A 638 10.16 3.35 -35.27
CA ALA A 638 8.94 2.92 -34.62
C ALA A 638 9.11 1.61 -33.88
N ASP A 639 8.37 1.44 -32.81
CA ASP A 639 8.20 0.19 -32.07
C ASP A 639 6.79 -0.32 -32.31
N VAL A 640 6.67 -1.53 -32.86
CA VAL A 640 5.37 -2.16 -33.11
C VAL A 640 5.33 -3.51 -32.41
N THR A 641 4.29 -3.72 -31.61
CA THR A 641 4.02 -4.99 -30.92
C THR A 641 2.63 -5.51 -31.26
N LEU A 642 2.46 -6.83 -31.24
CA LEU A 642 1.19 -7.51 -31.42
C LEU A 642 1.02 -8.53 -30.27
N LEU A 643 0.05 -8.27 -29.42
CA LEU A 643 -0.34 -9.15 -28.30
C LEU A 643 -1.57 -9.95 -28.73
N LEU A 644 -1.43 -11.27 -28.80
CA LEU A 644 -2.52 -12.20 -29.11
C LEU A 644 -2.97 -12.89 -27.81
N MET A 645 -4.28 -12.94 -27.56
CA MET A 645 -4.86 -13.44 -26.31
C MET A 645 -5.95 -14.46 -26.57
N ASN A 646 -5.79 -15.62 -25.93
CA ASN A 646 -6.75 -16.73 -26.02
C ASN A 646 -7.18 -17.19 -24.62
N PRO A 647 -8.29 -16.71 -24.07
CA PRO A 647 -8.82 -17.17 -22.78
C PRO A 647 -9.70 -18.44 -22.88
N THR A 648 -9.78 -19.06 -24.04
CA THR A 648 -10.64 -20.23 -24.27
C THR A 648 -9.94 -21.54 -23.88
N HIS A 649 -10.71 -22.62 -23.82
CA HIS A 649 -10.20 -23.97 -23.49
C HIS A 649 -9.57 -24.71 -24.69
N GLU A 650 -9.60 -24.12 -25.89
CA GLU A 650 -9.04 -24.68 -27.10
C GLU A 650 -7.94 -23.81 -27.67
N ALA A 651 -7.00 -24.40 -28.41
CA ALA A 651 -5.99 -23.63 -29.12
C ALA A 651 -6.63 -22.87 -30.27
N VAL A 652 -6.24 -21.62 -30.47
CA VAL A 652 -6.76 -20.75 -31.54
C VAL A 652 -5.62 -20.29 -32.43
N THR A 653 -5.82 -20.43 -33.75
CA THR A 653 -4.87 -19.96 -34.75
C THR A 653 -5.27 -18.56 -35.20
N PHE A 654 -4.38 -17.60 -34.99
CA PHE A 654 -4.52 -16.22 -35.44
C PHE A 654 -3.80 -16.01 -36.77
N THR A 655 -4.47 -15.40 -37.71
CA THR A 655 -3.84 -14.83 -38.92
C THR A 655 -3.23 -13.48 -38.57
N LEU A 656 -1.97 -13.24 -38.96
CA LEU A 656 -1.29 -11.99 -38.67
C LEU A 656 -1.91 -10.85 -39.55
N PRO A 657 -2.14 -9.66 -38.92
CA PRO A 657 -2.88 -8.58 -39.59
C PRO A 657 -2.01 -7.80 -40.55
N GLU A 658 -2.65 -7.30 -41.63
CA GLU A 658 -2.05 -6.35 -42.56
C GLU A 658 -1.89 -4.93 -41.92
N PRO A 659 -0.95 -4.08 -42.42
CA PRO A 659 0.12 -4.44 -43.36
C PRO A 659 1.11 -5.45 -42.79
N ALA A 660 1.67 -6.29 -43.66
CA ALA A 660 2.66 -7.30 -43.29
C ALA A 660 3.89 -6.64 -42.65
N ILE A 661 4.30 -7.17 -41.48
CA ILE A 661 5.47 -6.76 -40.74
C ILE A 661 6.38 -7.99 -40.58
N ALA A 662 7.69 -7.79 -40.59
CA ALA A 662 8.64 -8.82 -40.20
C ALA A 662 8.58 -8.99 -38.66
N TRP A 663 8.11 -10.12 -38.19
CA TRP A 663 7.88 -10.35 -36.77
C TRP A 663 9.00 -11.15 -36.11
N SER A 664 9.20 -10.91 -34.81
CA SER A 664 9.91 -11.75 -33.88
C SER A 664 8.95 -12.22 -32.78
N LEU A 665 8.95 -13.50 -32.46
CA LEU A 665 8.24 -14.03 -31.30
C LEU A 665 9.04 -13.64 -30.07
N GLU A 666 8.48 -12.77 -29.24
CA GLU A 666 9.13 -12.27 -28.02
C GLU A 666 8.69 -13.03 -26.78
N LEU A 667 7.46 -13.50 -26.75
CA LEU A 667 6.91 -14.21 -25.59
C LEU A 667 5.81 -15.18 -26.03
N ASP A 668 5.85 -16.40 -25.51
CA ASP A 668 4.73 -17.33 -25.48
C ASP A 668 4.52 -17.74 -24.02
N SER A 669 3.33 -17.46 -23.47
CA SER A 669 3.04 -17.79 -22.07
C SER A 669 2.82 -19.27 -21.82
N ASP A 670 2.47 -20.05 -22.85
CA ASP A 670 2.38 -21.53 -22.74
C ASP A 670 3.79 -22.13 -22.61
N LYS A 671 4.68 -21.77 -23.50
CA LYS A 671 6.05 -22.29 -23.60
C LYS A 671 7.06 -21.16 -23.65
N PRO A 672 7.37 -20.53 -22.50
CA PRO A 672 8.34 -19.44 -22.49
C PRO A 672 9.67 -19.88 -23.11
N ALA A 673 9.97 -19.33 -24.30
CA ALA A 673 11.16 -19.61 -25.06
C ALA A 673 11.97 -18.34 -25.31
N ALA A 674 13.21 -18.48 -25.79
CA ALA A 674 14.00 -17.35 -26.25
C ALA A 674 13.35 -16.70 -27.48
N PRO A 675 13.54 -15.38 -27.70
CA PRO A 675 13.07 -14.69 -28.90
C PRO A 675 13.58 -15.38 -30.18
N ALA A 676 12.71 -15.44 -31.18
CA ALA A 676 13.04 -16.03 -32.47
C ALA A 676 12.29 -15.32 -33.60
N PRO A 677 12.93 -15.25 -34.80
CA PRO A 677 12.23 -14.79 -36.01
C PRO A 677 10.95 -15.61 -36.24
N TRP A 678 9.89 -14.90 -36.64
CA TRP A 678 8.61 -15.52 -36.98
C TRP A 678 8.25 -15.14 -38.42
N ASP A 679 8.33 -16.15 -39.31
CA ASP A 679 8.14 -15.94 -40.76
C ASP A 679 6.82 -16.59 -41.27
N GLU A 680 6.04 -17.23 -40.37
CA GLU A 680 4.75 -17.83 -40.71
C GLU A 680 3.64 -16.76 -40.71
N PRO A 681 2.62 -16.89 -41.60
CA PRO A 681 1.50 -15.96 -41.64
C PRO A 681 0.49 -16.10 -40.51
N THR A 682 0.63 -17.13 -39.70
CA THR A 682 -0.30 -17.46 -38.60
C THR A 682 0.46 -17.79 -37.34
N VAL A 683 -0.21 -17.62 -36.19
CA VAL A 683 0.29 -18.00 -34.86
C VAL A 683 -0.79 -18.80 -34.14
N THR A 684 -0.47 -20.01 -33.68
CA THR A 684 -1.38 -20.79 -32.83
C THR A 684 -1.11 -20.45 -31.37
N VAL A 685 -2.10 -19.90 -30.68
CA VAL A 685 -2.08 -19.58 -29.26
C VAL A 685 -2.76 -20.67 -28.47
N ALA A 686 -2.06 -21.25 -27.52
CA ALA A 686 -2.57 -22.34 -26.66
C ALA A 686 -3.77 -21.87 -25.78
N PRO A 687 -4.56 -22.80 -25.22
CA PRO A 687 -5.62 -22.45 -24.28
C PRO A 687 -5.10 -21.61 -23.11
N HIS A 688 -5.88 -20.64 -22.67
CA HIS A 688 -5.56 -19.75 -21.52
C HIS A 688 -4.16 -19.13 -21.61
N SER A 689 -3.78 -18.70 -22.81
CA SER A 689 -2.43 -18.21 -23.08
C SER A 689 -2.41 -16.91 -23.88
N LEU A 690 -1.29 -16.20 -23.79
CA LEU A 690 -1.00 -15.04 -24.62
C LEU A 690 0.34 -15.19 -25.34
N VAL A 691 0.45 -14.55 -26.50
CA VAL A 691 1.67 -14.48 -27.29
C VAL A 691 1.96 -13.02 -27.63
N LEU A 692 3.22 -12.58 -27.44
CA LEU A 692 3.71 -11.26 -27.85
C LEU A 692 4.66 -11.41 -29.03
N LEU A 693 4.34 -10.73 -30.11
CA LEU A 693 5.20 -10.51 -31.25
C LEU A 693 5.68 -9.05 -31.24
N ALA A 694 6.91 -8.80 -31.71
CA ALA A 694 7.41 -7.45 -31.95
C ALA A 694 7.98 -7.34 -33.36
N GLN A 695 7.94 -6.13 -33.92
CA GLN A 695 8.60 -5.84 -35.19
C GLN A 695 10.09 -6.13 -35.07
N ARG A 696 10.60 -6.92 -36.04
CA ARG A 696 12.04 -7.22 -36.14
C ARG A 696 12.80 -5.97 -36.54
N ALA A 697 13.88 -5.63 -35.86
CA ALA A 697 14.78 -4.56 -36.27
C ALA A 697 15.37 -4.87 -37.64
N GLU A 698 15.49 -3.86 -38.52
CA GLU A 698 16.18 -4.04 -39.78
C GLU A 698 17.69 -4.27 -39.55
N PRO A 699 18.37 -5.10 -40.38
CA PRO A 699 19.81 -5.31 -40.26
C PRO A 699 20.54 -3.98 -40.47
N GLY A 700 20.99 -3.34 -39.40
CA GLY A 700 21.72 -2.06 -39.41
C GLY A 700 21.25 -1.06 -38.35
N GLU A 701 20.09 -1.24 -37.73
CA GLU A 701 19.68 -0.52 -36.53
C GLU A 701 20.19 -1.29 -35.29
N ALA A 702 21.15 -0.73 -34.57
CA ALA A 702 21.61 -1.29 -33.30
C ALA A 702 20.48 -1.22 -32.25
N PRO A 703 20.29 -2.24 -31.39
CA PRO A 703 19.24 -2.28 -30.37
C PRO A 703 19.41 -1.18 -29.32
#